data_3019826c1d2af2a19a6e6688eb024780
#
_entry.id   3019826c1d2af2a19a6e6688eb024780
#
_cell.length_a   1.000
_cell.length_b   1.000
_cell.length_c   1.000
_cell.angle_alpha   90.00
_cell.angle_beta   90.00
_cell.angle_gamma   90.00
#
_symmetry.space_group_name_H-M   'P 1'
#
loop_
_entity.id
_entity.type
_entity.pdbx_description
1 polymer ?
#
loop_
_entity_poly.entity_id
_entity_poly.type
_entity_poly.pdbx_seq_one_letter_code
_entity_poly.pdbx_strand_id
1 'polypeptide(L)'
;MPRLAHLALALPAGVASLSSRAQDLAQFVLPSMGDANGGNTFPGVSLPFGIVKLGPDLYTGSDSYSGYQPTGNFIGFSLLHESGTGGAPKYGVVSQMPVPGTVSNPLADLSVTRSMADETRLGYYKSSLSNGITVELGASRRAGMHQYTFPDGPSNVVVDVSHVLSSYRGQGLGQNYLGGNISVFTTNDGEIRYEGAGSYDNGWNRAPKWTVYFCGYFDQPAAFKTFLGKDATGTTIVGYDDSPSQNSTARVGAVFTFNSTSVTSRVGVSFISAEQACGNVDCEIPAGMQLDALEQNVRSAWNDGVLSKITTTDTSNTTKLQLLYSSLYHFLQIPTNKTGENPLWSSAEPYYDDIFTFWDTFRSATPLLHILQPTVYEEFIRSLIDIWRFEGFMPDARSSFFNGATQGGSNADNVLADAYVKGVRGAVDWEDGFAAMLTDAETVPPNNNDPRDPSSSTKEGRGALPDWIEYGYITTRYARSVSRAIEYAGNDFALYQVAKGLDNATAAEKYLARSRNWRNHWNPDLSALNFTGFLGPRSSAPGGAWVSQDPLSCGGCYWGDAYYEALPIEYSFNAHHDVATLVSLAGGAASFVARLEAMFEPGLSPDNAQFGHTLFNPGNEPSFATPYLYNFAGRQDLSVRRSRAAATAYYAPSPAGLPGNSDAGAMESWLLWNMVGLYPLTGQTTFLVASPWFADLTIDLGGGRALVITAENLAEDSYYVQSLAVNGVPWDKAWVAWEDVFASGGTMDFVLGPEPADWATGELPPSPASETG
;
A
#
# COMPACT_ATOMS: atom_id res chain seq x y z
N MET A 1 -74.43 -15.51 33.10
CA MET A 1 -73.78 -16.45 32.19
C MET A 1 -73.92 -15.91 30.77
N PRO A 2 -72.87 -15.51 30.11
CA PRO A 2 -72.71 -15.76 28.70
C PRO A 2 -71.35 -16.40 28.39
N ARG A 3 -71.34 -17.21 27.34
CA ARG A 3 -70.30 -18.10 26.86
C ARG A 3 -69.12 -17.32 26.25
N LEU A 4 -67.90 -17.66 26.63
CA LEU A 4 -66.67 -17.30 25.99
C LEU A 4 -66.52 -18.16 24.72
N ALA A 5 -66.40 -17.47 23.58
CA ALA A 5 -65.98 -18.04 22.29
C ALA A 5 -64.43 -18.00 22.19
N HIS A 6 -63.84 -19.17 21.98
CA HIS A 6 -62.41 -19.28 21.69
C HIS A 6 -62.12 -18.88 20.23
N LEU A 7 -61.35 -17.80 20.05
CA LEU A 7 -60.76 -17.45 18.76
C LEU A 7 -59.42 -18.17 18.68
N ALA A 8 -59.28 -19.12 17.78
CA ALA A 8 -57.99 -19.73 17.44
C ALA A 8 -57.23 -18.77 16.48
N LEU A 9 -56.14 -18.19 16.95
CA LEU A 9 -55.19 -17.50 16.08
C LEU A 9 -54.35 -18.55 15.32
N ALA A 10 -54.46 -18.57 14.01
CA ALA A 10 -53.54 -19.26 13.12
C ALA A 10 -52.23 -18.49 13.07
N LEU A 11 -51.12 -19.10 13.49
CA LEU A 11 -49.77 -18.61 13.28
C LEU A 11 -49.40 -18.74 11.79
N PRO A 12 -48.81 -17.71 11.17
CA PRO A 12 -48.29 -17.84 9.82
C PRO A 12 -47.08 -18.79 9.82
N ALA A 13 -47.02 -19.65 8.81
CA ALA A 13 -45.93 -20.57 8.57
C ALA A 13 -44.60 -19.78 8.46
N GLY A 14 -43.63 -20.23 9.24
CA GLY A 14 -42.30 -19.65 9.24
C GLY A 14 -41.70 -19.68 7.84
N VAL A 15 -41.29 -18.52 7.36
CA VAL A 15 -40.35 -18.39 6.26
C VAL A 15 -39.00 -18.91 6.77
N ALA A 16 -38.66 -20.13 6.36
CA ALA A 16 -37.35 -20.67 6.54
C ALA A 16 -36.39 -19.73 5.76
N SER A 17 -35.64 -18.90 6.47
CA SER A 17 -34.50 -18.21 5.88
C SER A 17 -33.50 -19.28 5.44
N LEU A 18 -33.45 -19.55 4.16
CA LEU A 18 -32.31 -20.19 3.54
C LEU A 18 -31.14 -19.23 3.79
N SER A 19 -30.31 -19.51 4.79
CA SER A 19 -29.00 -18.93 4.87
C SER A 19 -28.26 -19.41 3.61
N SER A 20 -28.21 -18.56 2.57
CA SER A 20 -27.23 -18.74 1.50
C SER A 20 -25.89 -18.81 2.20
N ARG A 21 -25.17 -19.91 2.08
CA ARG A 21 -23.77 -19.96 2.47
C ARG A 21 -23.12 -18.78 1.77
N ALA A 22 -22.56 -17.85 2.54
CA ALA A 22 -21.79 -16.76 1.99
C ALA A 22 -20.74 -17.37 1.03
N GLN A 23 -20.64 -16.83 -0.17
CA GLN A 23 -19.70 -17.33 -1.16
C GLN A 23 -18.30 -17.21 -0.58
N ASP A 24 -17.50 -18.27 -0.63
CA ASP A 24 -16.10 -18.24 -0.20
C ASP A 24 -15.25 -17.54 -1.26
N LEU A 25 -15.14 -16.22 -1.13
CA LEU A 25 -14.39 -15.36 -2.06
C LEU A 25 -12.87 -15.56 -1.94
N ALA A 26 -12.40 -16.05 -0.80
CA ALA A 26 -11.00 -16.37 -0.57
C ALA A 26 -10.43 -17.40 -1.55
N GLN A 27 -11.28 -18.22 -2.19
CA GLN A 27 -10.85 -19.17 -3.23
C GLN A 27 -10.27 -18.51 -4.48
N PHE A 28 -10.57 -17.22 -4.73
CA PHE A 28 -10.08 -16.46 -5.87
C PHE A 28 -8.80 -15.68 -5.56
N VAL A 29 -8.39 -15.60 -4.29
CA VAL A 29 -7.20 -14.87 -3.90
C VAL A 29 -5.94 -15.66 -4.23
N LEU A 30 -5.02 -15.02 -4.93
CA LEU A 30 -3.68 -15.52 -5.24
C LEU A 30 -2.66 -14.69 -4.46
N PRO A 31 -2.20 -15.15 -3.28
CA PRO A 31 -1.21 -14.41 -2.50
C PRO A 31 0.12 -14.19 -3.21
N SER A 32 0.41 -15.00 -4.24
CA SER A 32 1.61 -14.87 -5.08
C SER A 32 1.47 -13.89 -6.25
N MET A 33 0.32 -13.22 -6.44
CA MET A 33 0.18 -12.24 -7.50
C MET A 33 1.10 -11.03 -7.23
N GLY A 34 2.02 -10.74 -8.16
CA GLY A 34 2.95 -9.61 -8.04
C GLY A 34 4.23 -9.91 -7.23
N ASP A 35 4.48 -11.15 -6.80
CA ASP A 35 5.68 -11.49 -6.02
C ASP A 35 6.95 -11.68 -6.87
N ALA A 36 6.84 -11.51 -8.19
CA ALA A 36 7.94 -11.57 -9.14
C ALA A 36 8.01 -10.33 -10.03
N ASN A 37 9.11 -10.19 -10.80
CA ASN A 37 9.33 -9.10 -11.75
C ASN A 37 9.19 -7.68 -11.17
N GLY A 38 9.52 -7.50 -9.89
CA GLY A 38 9.53 -6.19 -9.26
C GLY A 38 8.21 -5.73 -8.65
N GLY A 39 7.16 -6.57 -8.64
CA GLY A 39 5.91 -6.24 -7.93
C GLY A 39 6.06 -6.23 -6.41
N ASN A 40 6.97 -7.03 -5.88
CA ASN A 40 7.35 -7.09 -4.47
C ASN A 40 6.20 -7.32 -3.48
N THR A 41 5.11 -7.95 -3.91
CA THR A 41 4.03 -8.33 -3.01
C THR A 41 4.46 -9.44 -2.07
N PHE A 42 3.85 -9.50 -0.89
CA PHE A 42 4.16 -10.48 0.13
C PHE A 42 3.22 -11.69 0.03
N PRO A 43 3.72 -12.90 -0.30
CA PRO A 43 2.89 -14.10 -0.46
C PRO A 43 2.66 -14.89 0.82
N GLY A 44 3.24 -14.45 1.94
CA GLY A 44 3.08 -15.10 3.24
C GLY A 44 1.69 -14.90 3.85
N VAL A 45 1.56 -15.17 5.14
CA VAL A 45 0.28 -15.14 5.83
C VAL A 45 0.13 -13.87 6.66
N SER A 46 -0.98 -13.16 6.46
CA SER A 46 -1.34 -11.97 7.24
C SER A 46 -2.86 -11.82 7.37
N LEU A 47 -3.31 -11.14 8.43
CA LEU A 47 -4.67 -10.59 8.52
C LEU A 47 -4.73 -9.20 7.88
N PRO A 48 -5.94 -8.68 7.56
CA PRO A 48 -6.10 -7.29 7.17
C PRO A 48 -5.47 -6.36 8.22
N PHE A 49 -4.58 -5.47 7.79
CA PHE A 49 -3.87 -4.53 8.69
C PHE A 49 -3.09 -5.20 9.84
N GLY A 50 -2.77 -6.48 9.74
CA GLY A 50 -2.11 -7.26 10.80
C GLY A 50 -0.65 -6.84 11.02
N ILE A 51 -0.20 -6.88 12.29
CA ILE A 51 1.21 -6.66 12.64
C ILE A 51 2.05 -7.81 12.09
N VAL A 52 1.63 -9.05 12.33
CA VAL A 52 2.33 -10.23 11.81
C VAL A 52 2.02 -10.42 10.33
N LYS A 53 3.08 -10.48 9.57
CA LYS A 53 3.14 -10.93 8.18
C LYS A 53 4.19 -12.04 8.14
N LEU A 54 3.73 -13.28 8.40
CA LEU A 54 4.60 -14.45 8.56
C LEU A 54 4.91 -15.07 7.19
N GLY A 55 6.18 -15.14 6.86
CA GLY A 55 6.63 -15.71 5.60
C GLY A 55 8.11 -16.06 5.56
N PRO A 56 8.55 -16.54 4.40
CA PRO A 56 9.94 -16.89 4.18
C PRO A 56 10.82 -15.68 3.89
N ASP A 57 12.06 -15.75 4.33
CA ASP A 57 13.15 -14.86 3.98
C ASP A 57 14.08 -15.54 2.98
N LEU A 58 14.33 -14.90 1.84
CA LEU A 58 15.07 -15.49 0.74
C LEU A 58 16.33 -14.72 0.41
N TYR A 59 17.39 -15.46 0.12
CA TYR A 59 18.63 -14.95 -0.42
C TYR A 59 18.64 -15.15 -1.94
N THR A 60 18.66 -14.04 -2.69
CA THR A 60 18.67 -14.06 -4.15
C THR A 60 19.90 -13.36 -4.75
N GLY A 61 20.69 -12.63 -3.95
CA GLY A 61 21.77 -11.77 -4.39
C GLY A 61 21.30 -10.41 -4.93
N SER A 62 19.99 -10.14 -4.88
CA SER A 62 19.37 -8.86 -5.20
C SER A 62 18.35 -8.51 -4.13
N ASP A 63 17.95 -7.24 -4.05
CA ASP A 63 16.91 -6.82 -3.10
C ASP A 63 15.57 -7.48 -3.45
N SER A 64 14.94 -8.01 -2.42
CA SER A 64 13.59 -8.55 -2.42
C SER A 64 12.84 -7.81 -1.31
N TYR A 65 12.07 -6.78 -1.67
CA TYR A 65 11.56 -5.82 -0.67
C TYR A 65 10.59 -6.47 0.31
N SER A 66 9.79 -7.44 -0.15
CA SER A 66 8.93 -8.25 0.73
C SER A 66 9.65 -9.41 1.43
N GLY A 67 10.94 -9.62 1.18
CA GLY A 67 11.69 -10.80 1.62
C GLY A 67 11.50 -12.03 0.74
N TYR A 68 10.59 -12.01 -0.22
CA TYR A 68 10.23 -13.15 -1.06
C TYR A 68 10.58 -12.94 -2.54
N GLN A 69 11.00 -14.01 -3.17
CA GLN A 69 10.98 -14.20 -4.63
C GLN A 69 10.74 -15.70 -4.92
N PRO A 70 10.14 -16.06 -6.08
CA PRO A 70 9.92 -17.45 -6.46
C PRO A 70 11.21 -18.26 -6.62
N THR A 71 12.35 -17.60 -6.68
CA THR A 71 13.70 -18.20 -6.74
C THR A 71 14.53 -17.78 -5.53
N GLY A 72 15.67 -18.40 -5.32
CA GLY A 72 16.57 -18.10 -4.19
C GLY A 72 16.52 -19.14 -3.08
N ASN A 73 17.43 -19.00 -2.13
CA ASN A 73 17.58 -19.91 -1.01
C ASN A 73 16.86 -19.38 0.22
N PHE A 74 16.14 -20.22 0.92
CA PHE A 74 15.57 -19.88 2.22
C PHE A 74 16.68 -19.66 3.24
N ILE A 75 16.63 -18.55 3.95
CA ILE A 75 17.56 -18.19 5.03
C ILE A 75 16.85 -18.06 6.38
N GLY A 76 15.52 -18.06 6.39
CA GLY A 76 14.68 -18.00 7.57
C GLY A 76 13.20 -17.96 7.23
N PHE A 77 12.38 -17.99 8.27
CA PHE A 77 10.93 -17.78 8.24
C PHE A 77 10.60 -16.83 9.39
N SER A 78 10.27 -15.59 9.07
CA SER A 78 10.13 -14.52 10.08
C SER A 78 8.72 -13.96 10.16
N LEU A 79 8.41 -13.32 11.30
CA LEU A 79 7.06 -12.86 11.60
C LEU A 79 6.73 -11.49 11.04
N LEU A 80 7.74 -10.68 10.72
CA LEU A 80 7.52 -9.30 10.28
C LEU A 80 8.07 -9.07 8.88
N HIS A 81 7.20 -8.61 7.98
CA HIS A 81 7.49 -8.20 6.61
C HIS A 81 6.65 -6.98 6.22
N GLU A 82 6.97 -6.40 5.08
CA GLU A 82 6.13 -5.42 4.38
C GLU A 82 5.74 -5.99 3.00
N SER A 83 4.64 -5.51 2.45
CA SER A 83 4.18 -5.90 1.11
C SER A 83 4.28 -4.70 0.18
N GLY A 84 4.88 -4.91 -1.01
CA GLY A 84 4.89 -3.92 -2.08
C GLY A 84 5.62 -2.63 -1.73
N THR A 85 6.62 -2.65 -0.86
CA THR A 85 7.43 -1.45 -0.56
C THR A 85 8.63 -1.34 -1.50
N GLY A 86 9.37 -0.25 -1.41
CA GLY A 86 10.53 0.01 -2.25
C GLY A 86 11.75 0.52 -1.46
N GLY A 87 12.79 0.90 -2.18
CA GLY A 87 14.01 1.48 -1.60
C GLY A 87 14.99 0.45 -1.04
N ALA A 88 14.58 -0.39 -0.09
CA ALA A 88 15.32 -1.54 0.46
C ALA A 88 14.37 -2.43 1.26
N PRO A 89 14.71 -3.70 1.49
CA PRO A 89 13.96 -4.58 2.39
C PRO A 89 13.86 -4.02 3.81
N LYS A 90 12.75 -4.30 4.47
CA LYS A 90 12.49 -3.93 5.87
C LYS A 90 12.02 -5.17 6.64
N TYR A 91 12.39 -5.25 7.93
CA TYR A 91 12.06 -6.34 8.85
C TYR A 91 12.82 -7.66 8.56
N GLY A 92 12.13 -8.78 8.35
CA GLY A 92 12.75 -10.11 8.37
C GLY A 92 13.22 -10.48 9.77
N VAL A 93 12.46 -10.14 10.80
CA VAL A 93 12.84 -10.28 12.21
C VAL A 93 11.91 -11.22 12.96
N VAL A 94 12.37 -11.72 14.10
CA VAL A 94 11.76 -12.82 14.85
C VAL A 94 11.71 -14.09 13.97
N SER A 95 12.88 -14.51 13.54
CA SER A 95 13.07 -15.57 12.55
C SER A 95 13.33 -16.94 13.17
N GLN A 96 12.83 -17.97 12.49
CA GLN A 96 13.15 -19.36 12.74
C GLN A 96 13.72 -20.01 11.47
N MET A 97 14.71 -20.91 11.62
CA MET A 97 15.23 -21.74 10.53
C MET A 97 15.25 -23.20 10.93
N PRO A 98 14.47 -24.08 10.28
CA PRO A 98 14.50 -25.52 10.54
C PRO A 98 15.72 -26.16 9.87
N VAL A 99 16.46 -27.01 10.63
CA VAL A 99 17.69 -27.62 10.17
C VAL A 99 17.72 -29.11 10.56
N PRO A 100 17.93 -30.07 9.63
CA PRO A 100 18.03 -31.48 9.96
C PRO A 100 19.46 -31.83 10.43
N GLY A 101 19.60 -32.87 11.21
CA GLY A 101 20.90 -33.39 11.63
C GLY A 101 21.52 -32.60 12.78
N THR A 102 22.86 -32.42 12.77
CA THR A 102 23.58 -31.73 13.85
C THR A 102 23.95 -30.33 13.49
N VAL A 103 23.53 -29.36 14.32
CA VAL A 103 23.90 -27.94 14.18
C VAL A 103 25.15 -27.68 15.03
N SER A 104 26.31 -27.59 14.39
CA SER A 104 27.60 -27.31 15.06
C SER A 104 27.90 -25.82 15.13
N ASN A 105 27.41 -25.03 14.17
CA ASN A 105 27.51 -23.59 14.13
C ASN A 105 26.18 -22.98 13.60
N PRO A 106 25.32 -22.48 14.50
CA PRO A 106 24.04 -21.86 14.08
C PRO A 106 24.19 -20.53 13.33
N LEU A 107 25.39 -19.93 13.32
CA LEU A 107 25.69 -18.72 12.56
C LEU A 107 26.34 -18.99 11.19
N ALA A 108 26.56 -20.26 10.84
CA ALA A 108 27.02 -20.62 9.49
C ALA A 108 25.93 -20.35 8.45
N ASP A 109 26.29 -20.48 7.18
CA ASP A 109 25.28 -20.47 6.11
C ASP A 109 24.41 -21.75 6.23
N LEU A 110 23.17 -21.55 6.66
CA LEU A 110 22.14 -22.58 6.79
C LEU A 110 21.15 -22.55 5.62
N SER A 111 21.43 -21.77 4.58
CA SER A 111 20.50 -21.57 3.47
C SER A 111 20.22 -22.89 2.72
N VAL A 112 19.00 -23.02 2.23
CA VAL A 112 18.51 -24.22 1.56
C VAL A 112 17.60 -23.85 0.38
N THR A 113 17.67 -24.60 -0.72
CA THR A 113 16.83 -24.40 -1.90
C THR A 113 15.47 -25.07 -1.75
N ARG A 114 14.55 -24.75 -2.67
CA ARG A 114 13.27 -25.45 -2.85
C ARG A 114 13.48 -26.83 -3.49
N SER A 115 12.65 -27.80 -3.10
CA SER A 115 12.50 -29.05 -3.85
C SER A 115 11.34 -28.99 -4.86
N MET A 116 10.37 -28.10 -4.63
CA MET A 116 9.23 -27.82 -5.51
C MET A 116 8.74 -26.38 -5.30
N ALA A 117 7.86 -25.90 -6.16
CA ALA A 117 7.23 -24.58 -6.00
C ALA A 117 6.47 -24.48 -4.68
N ASP A 118 6.48 -23.28 -4.09
CA ASP A 118 5.74 -22.99 -2.88
C ASP A 118 4.23 -23.07 -3.13
N GLU A 119 3.47 -23.49 -2.13
CA GLU A 119 2.01 -23.48 -2.12
C GLU A 119 1.53 -22.28 -1.29
N THR A 120 0.76 -21.40 -1.92
CA THR A 120 0.18 -20.23 -1.26
C THR A 120 -1.33 -20.23 -1.44
N ARG A 121 -2.06 -19.95 -0.39
CA ARG A 121 -3.48 -19.64 -0.41
C ARG A 121 -3.81 -18.72 0.77
N LEU A 122 -4.90 -18.04 0.70
CA LEU A 122 -5.27 -17.09 1.74
C LEU A 122 -5.31 -17.77 3.11
N GLY A 123 -4.47 -17.30 4.03
CA GLY A 123 -4.34 -17.86 5.38
C GLY A 123 -3.32 -18.98 5.53
N TYR A 124 -2.64 -19.39 4.46
CA TYR A 124 -1.70 -20.52 4.50
C TYR A 124 -0.54 -20.34 3.51
N TYR A 125 0.65 -20.73 3.95
CA TYR A 125 1.86 -20.80 3.15
C TYR A 125 2.59 -22.12 3.42
N LYS A 126 3.17 -22.74 2.37
CA LYS A 126 3.95 -23.97 2.50
C LYS A 126 5.14 -23.97 1.55
N SER A 127 6.29 -24.37 2.09
CA SER A 127 7.51 -24.68 1.31
C SER A 127 8.00 -26.09 1.56
N SER A 128 8.46 -26.74 0.50
CA SER A 128 9.20 -28.01 0.56
C SER A 128 10.66 -27.74 0.27
N LEU A 129 11.52 -27.96 1.26
CA LEU A 129 12.95 -27.67 1.20
C LEU A 129 13.73 -28.86 0.61
N SER A 130 14.82 -28.56 -0.08
CA SER A 130 15.64 -29.61 -0.73
C SER A 130 16.35 -30.55 0.25
N ASN A 131 16.44 -30.20 1.54
CA ASN A 131 16.94 -31.05 2.61
C ASN A 131 15.86 -31.96 3.23
N GLY A 132 14.66 -32.03 2.63
CA GLY A 132 13.58 -32.92 3.04
C GLY A 132 12.64 -32.35 4.10
N ILE A 133 12.83 -31.11 4.52
CA ILE A 133 11.93 -30.46 5.49
C ILE A 133 10.74 -29.84 4.74
N THR A 134 9.54 -29.97 5.33
CA THR A 134 8.36 -29.18 4.95
C THR A 134 8.10 -28.13 6.03
N VAL A 135 7.83 -26.90 5.60
CA VAL A 135 7.46 -25.77 6.44
C VAL A 135 6.06 -25.33 6.07
N GLU A 136 5.16 -25.24 7.04
CA GLU A 136 3.80 -24.74 6.88
C GLU A 136 3.56 -23.59 7.86
N LEU A 137 2.92 -22.51 7.40
CA LEU A 137 2.79 -21.27 8.16
C LEU A 137 1.33 -20.82 8.22
N GLY A 138 0.95 -20.30 9.40
CA GLY A 138 -0.32 -19.60 9.64
C GLY A 138 -0.09 -18.42 10.57
N ALA A 139 -0.94 -17.41 10.53
CA ALA A 139 -0.78 -16.21 11.35
C ALA A 139 -2.11 -15.73 11.93
N SER A 140 -2.02 -14.99 13.02
CA SER A 140 -3.05 -14.12 13.57
C SER A 140 -2.59 -12.67 13.48
N ARG A 141 -3.26 -11.74 14.14
CA ARG A 141 -2.92 -10.31 14.09
C ARG A 141 -1.52 -10.02 14.67
N ARG A 142 -1.15 -10.68 15.78
CA ARG A 142 0.09 -10.42 16.56
C ARG A 142 0.87 -11.68 16.88
N ALA A 143 0.48 -12.81 16.32
CA ALA A 143 1.19 -14.07 16.52
C ALA A 143 1.24 -14.90 15.24
N GLY A 144 2.23 -15.79 15.14
CA GLY A 144 2.40 -16.73 14.04
C GLY A 144 2.56 -18.17 14.51
N MET A 145 2.20 -19.11 13.64
CA MET A 145 2.39 -20.54 13.83
C MET A 145 3.26 -21.08 12.72
N HIS A 146 4.32 -21.77 13.11
CA HIS A 146 5.17 -22.55 12.20
C HIS A 146 4.96 -24.03 12.50
N GLN A 147 4.70 -24.81 11.47
CA GLN A 147 4.64 -26.26 11.56
C GLN A 147 5.72 -26.86 10.67
N TYR A 148 6.58 -27.69 11.27
CA TYR A 148 7.69 -28.31 10.60
C TYR A 148 7.49 -29.82 10.53
N THR A 149 7.74 -30.39 9.34
CA THR A 149 7.90 -31.84 9.17
C THR A 149 9.33 -32.11 8.73
N PHE A 150 10.08 -32.86 9.53
CA PHE A 150 11.47 -33.20 9.30
C PHE A 150 11.63 -34.58 8.72
N PRO A 151 12.72 -34.88 7.98
CA PRO A 151 13.13 -36.24 7.67
C PRO A 151 13.58 -36.97 8.95
N ASP A 152 13.74 -38.29 8.88
CA ASP A 152 14.26 -39.09 10.00
C ASP A 152 15.61 -38.57 10.50
N GLY A 153 15.77 -38.51 11.81
CA GLY A 153 16.98 -38.05 12.49
C GLY A 153 16.74 -36.87 13.44
N PRO A 154 17.80 -36.24 13.95
CA PRO A 154 17.67 -35.06 14.80
C PRO A 154 17.03 -33.90 14.06
N SER A 155 16.01 -33.30 14.66
CA SER A 155 15.27 -32.16 14.15
C SER A 155 15.64 -30.92 14.96
N ASN A 156 16.04 -29.82 14.28
CA ASN A 156 16.42 -28.62 14.98
C ASN A 156 15.67 -27.41 14.43
N VAL A 157 15.37 -26.45 15.33
CA VAL A 157 14.91 -25.10 14.96
C VAL A 157 15.91 -24.11 15.54
N VAL A 158 16.49 -23.28 14.68
CA VAL A 158 17.36 -22.16 15.05
C VAL A 158 16.48 -20.91 15.17
N VAL A 159 16.45 -20.32 16.35
CA VAL A 159 15.86 -18.99 16.60
C VAL A 159 17.00 -17.99 16.62
N ASP A 160 17.12 -17.17 15.58
CA ASP A 160 18.18 -16.16 15.44
C ASP A 160 17.61 -14.76 15.65
N VAL A 161 17.89 -14.15 16.81
CA VAL A 161 17.45 -12.79 17.13
C VAL A 161 18.12 -11.75 16.24
N SER A 162 19.28 -12.06 15.70
CA SER A 162 20.06 -11.14 14.86
C SER A 162 19.67 -11.15 13.37
N HIS A 163 18.73 -12.01 12.98
CA HIS A 163 18.29 -12.14 11.60
C HIS A 163 17.60 -10.85 11.12
N VAL A 164 17.89 -10.46 9.88
CA VAL A 164 17.27 -9.34 9.16
C VAL A 164 17.26 -9.65 7.67
N LEU A 165 16.33 -9.04 6.92
CA LEU A 165 16.39 -9.03 5.46
C LEU A 165 17.59 -8.21 4.98
N SER A 166 18.37 -8.79 4.06
CA SER A 166 19.56 -8.14 3.50
C SER A 166 19.23 -7.21 2.33
N SER A 167 19.95 -6.10 2.21
CA SER A 167 19.93 -5.23 1.03
C SER A 167 21.26 -5.29 0.28
N TYR A 168 21.16 -5.38 -1.03
CA TYR A 168 22.31 -5.50 -1.96
C TYR A 168 22.53 -4.26 -2.81
N ARG A 169 21.69 -3.23 -2.69
CA ARG A 169 21.74 -2.02 -3.53
C ARG A 169 22.96 -1.12 -3.27
N GLY A 170 23.67 -1.32 -2.17
CA GLY A 170 24.85 -0.52 -1.84
C GLY A 170 24.58 0.96 -1.50
N GLN A 171 23.32 1.33 -1.23
CA GLN A 171 22.91 2.70 -0.92
C GLN A 171 22.91 3.03 0.57
N GLY A 172 23.43 2.14 1.42
CA GLY A 172 23.41 2.29 2.87
C GLY A 172 22.03 2.23 3.50
N LEU A 173 21.10 1.52 2.86
CA LEU A 173 19.72 1.37 3.30
C LEU A 173 19.43 0.00 3.93
N GLY A 174 20.43 -0.88 4.06
CA GLY A 174 20.28 -2.17 4.73
C GLY A 174 19.91 -1.99 6.18
N GLN A 175 18.94 -2.79 6.67
CA GLN A 175 18.60 -2.84 8.09
C GLN A 175 19.75 -3.47 8.87
N ASN A 176 20.09 -2.92 10.05
CA ASN A 176 21.15 -3.43 10.90
C ASN A 176 20.56 -4.01 12.19
N TYR A 177 21.13 -5.10 12.66
CA TYR A 177 20.95 -5.61 14.02
C TYR A 177 21.89 -4.87 14.97
N LEU A 178 21.37 -4.39 16.10
CA LEU A 178 22.10 -3.58 17.09
C LEU A 178 22.35 -4.32 18.41
N GLY A 179 21.65 -5.43 18.63
CA GLY A 179 21.75 -6.22 19.83
C GLY A 179 20.41 -6.79 20.26
N GLY A 180 20.44 -7.77 21.15
CA GLY A 180 19.23 -8.40 21.64
C GLY A 180 19.49 -9.40 22.74
N ASN A 181 18.45 -10.06 23.17
CA ASN A 181 18.51 -11.11 24.18
C ASN A 181 17.53 -12.23 23.84
N ILE A 182 17.81 -13.40 24.40
CA ILE A 182 16.91 -14.56 24.41
C ILE A 182 17.05 -15.28 25.76
N SER A 183 15.93 -15.71 26.32
CA SER A 183 15.85 -16.55 27.51
C SER A 183 14.98 -17.76 27.22
N VAL A 184 15.39 -18.92 27.68
CA VAL A 184 14.69 -20.19 27.49
C VAL A 184 14.24 -20.72 28.84
N PHE A 185 12.99 -21.16 28.92
CA PHE A 185 12.36 -21.70 30.11
C PHE A 185 11.73 -23.05 29.80
N THR A 186 11.72 -23.92 30.77
CA THR A 186 10.86 -25.10 30.77
C THR A 186 9.69 -24.82 31.69
N THR A 187 8.47 -24.87 31.17
CA THR A 187 7.26 -24.66 31.96
C THR A 187 7.03 -25.85 32.90
N ASN A 188 6.14 -25.69 33.89
CA ASN A 188 5.78 -26.76 34.81
C ASN A 188 5.21 -28.02 34.11
N ASP A 189 4.61 -27.82 32.95
CA ASP A 189 4.00 -28.87 32.13
C ASP A 189 5.00 -29.51 31.15
N GLY A 190 6.27 -29.05 31.19
CA GLY A 190 7.35 -29.52 30.31
C GLY A 190 7.40 -28.89 28.92
N GLU A 191 6.54 -27.89 28.66
CA GLU A 191 6.57 -27.10 27.43
C GLU A 191 7.82 -26.20 27.43
N ILE A 192 8.45 -26.06 26.28
CA ILE A 192 9.56 -25.13 26.10
C ILE A 192 9.02 -23.77 25.68
N ARG A 193 9.30 -22.75 26.51
CA ARG A 193 9.05 -21.33 26.20
C ARG A 193 10.37 -20.62 26.00
N TYR A 194 10.43 -19.74 25.02
CA TYR A 194 11.52 -18.78 24.86
C TYR A 194 10.98 -17.39 24.65
N GLU A 195 11.69 -16.40 25.17
CA GLU A 195 11.28 -14.99 25.03
C GLU A 195 12.51 -14.10 24.92
N GLY A 196 12.34 -12.90 24.38
CA GLY A 196 13.43 -11.96 24.24
C GLY A 196 13.06 -10.71 23.49
N ALA A 197 14.11 -10.01 23.03
CA ALA A 197 13.98 -8.80 22.24
C ALA A 197 15.13 -8.67 21.26
N GLY A 198 14.84 -8.11 20.08
CA GLY A 198 15.84 -7.68 19.12
C GLY A 198 15.71 -6.17 18.85
N SER A 199 16.84 -5.49 18.79
CA SER A 199 16.90 -4.06 18.46
C SER A 199 17.58 -3.88 17.11
N TYR A 200 17.04 -3.00 16.29
CA TYR A 200 17.44 -2.79 14.92
C TYR A 200 17.38 -1.30 14.56
N ASP A 201 18.02 -0.90 13.45
CA ASP A 201 17.89 0.43 12.85
C ASP A 201 17.92 0.37 11.32
N ASN A 202 17.89 1.55 10.70
CA ASN A 202 18.01 1.73 9.26
C ASN A 202 16.86 1.08 8.44
N GLY A 203 17.13 0.46 7.32
CA GLY A 203 16.14 0.07 6.33
C GLY A 203 15.81 1.20 5.36
N TRP A 204 14.82 1.02 4.47
CA TRP A 204 14.47 2.02 3.44
C TRP A 204 14.16 3.42 4.02
N ASN A 205 13.57 3.48 5.21
CA ASN A 205 13.21 4.73 5.90
C ASN A 205 14.35 5.30 6.76
N ARG A 206 15.52 4.66 6.82
CA ARG A 206 16.65 5.06 7.67
C ARG A 206 16.21 5.34 9.11
N ALA A 207 15.44 4.39 9.66
CA ALA A 207 14.89 4.51 11.01
C ALA A 207 16.01 4.61 12.04
N PRO A 208 15.86 5.42 13.11
CA PRO A 208 16.59 5.26 14.35
C PRO A 208 16.35 3.89 14.98
N LYS A 209 17.02 3.61 16.10
CA LYS A 209 16.85 2.36 16.83
C LYS A 209 15.39 2.12 17.21
N TRP A 210 14.90 0.93 16.90
CA TRP A 210 13.62 0.37 17.35
C TRP A 210 13.80 -1.04 17.88
N THR A 211 12.83 -1.55 18.65
CA THR A 211 12.92 -2.84 19.31
C THR A 211 11.62 -3.61 19.12
N VAL A 212 11.73 -4.92 18.83
CA VAL A 212 10.62 -5.85 18.88
C VAL A 212 10.89 -6.90 19.95
N TYR A 213 9.86 -7.23 20.70
CA TYR A 213 9.83 -8.29 21.70
C TYR A 213 9.08 -9.50 21.13
N PHE A 214 9.50 -10.68 21.56
CA PHE A 214 8.88 -11.93 21.15
C PHE A 214 8.72 -12.91 22.32
N CYS A 215 7.74 -13.80 22.19
CA CYS A 215 7.51 -14.92 23.10
C CYS A 215 7.03 -16.11 22.26
N GLY A 216 7.74 -17.23 22.36
CA GLY A 216 7.46 -18.43 21.58
C GLY A 216 7.38 -19.69 22.42
N TYR A 217 6.59 -20.65 21.95
CA TYR A 217 6.38 -21.97 22.54
C TYR A 217 6.58 -23.04 21.47
N PHE A 218 7.09 -24.21 21.90
CA PHE A 218 7.09 -25.42 21.09
C PHE A 218 6.15 -26.46 21.69
N ASP A 219 5.46 -27.21 20.83
CA ASP A 219 4.52 -28.27 21.22
C ASP A 219 5.22 -29.58 21.65
N GLN A 220 6.54 -29.66 21.46
CA GLN A 220 7.36 -30.83 21.76
C GLN A 220 8.45 -30.49 22.79
N PRO A 221 8.80 -31.42 23.69
CA PRO A 221 10.00 -31.28 24.52
C PRO A 221 11.26 -31.18 23.66
N ALA A 222 12.16 -30.27 24.02
CA ALA A 222 13.42 -30.08 23.33
C ALA A 222 14.61 -29.96 24.28
N ALA A 223 15.76 -30.45 23.85
CA ALA A 223 17.05 -29.97 24.36
C ALA A 223 17.35 -28.62 23.69
N PHE A 224 18.03 -27.72 24.36
CA PHE A 224 18.41 -26.45 23.77
C PHE A 224 19.87 -26.09 24.06
N LYS A 225 20.41 -25.22 23.19
CA LYS A 225 21.66 -24.52 23.44
C LYS A 225 21.45 -23.05 22.97
N THR A 226 21.87 -22.10 23.80
CA THR A 226 21.97 -20.72 23.35
C THR A 226 23.31 -20.46 22.69
N PHE A 227 23.36 -19.51 21.76
CA PHE A 227 24.60 -19.14 21.10
C PHE A 227 24.91 -17.66 21.23
N LEU A 228 26.21 -17.35 21.19
CA LEU A 228 26.76 -16.01 21.17
C LEU A 228 27.76 -15.88 20.06
N GLY A 229 27.56 -14.96 19.14
CA GLY A 229 28.50 -14.59 18.10
C GLY A 229 29.64 -13.72 18.65
N LYS A 230 30.72 -13.60 17.90
CA LYS A 230 31.83 -12.71 18.21
C LYS A 230 31.46 -11.22 18.05
N ASP A 231 30.65 -10.92 17.08
CA ASP A 231 30.21 -9.58 16.70
C ASP A 231 28.77 -9.61 16.15
N ALA A 232 28.26 -8.46 15.69
CA ALA A 232 26.87 -8.28 15.24
C ALA A 232 26.58 -8.86 13.85
N THR A 233 27.59 -9.24 13.06
CA THR A 233 27.43 -9.59 11.63
C THR A 233 28.14 -10.88 11.21
N GLY A 234 29.19 -11.24 11.92
CA GLY A 234 30.04 -12.39 11.54
C GLY A 234 29.41 -13.75 11.88
N THR A 235 30.08 -14.82 11.42
CA THR A 235 29.66 -16.21 11.63
C THR A 235 30.48 -16.92 12.68
N THR A 236 31.40 -16.24 13.38
CA THR A 236 32.23 -16.81 14.44
C THR A 236 31.46 -16.89 15.75
N ILE A 237 31.35 -18.09 16.31
CA ILE A 237 30.74 -18.35 17.62
C ILE A 237 31.80 -18.20 18.71
N VAL A 238 31.46 -17.58 19.84
CA VAL A 238 32.27 -17.50 21.07
C VAL A 238 31.59 -18.16 22.28
N GLY A 239 30.32 -18.52 22.18
CA GLY A 239 29.55 -19.30 23.15
C GLY A 239 28.49 -20.15 22.44
N TYR A 240 28.40 -21.46 22.81
CA TYR A 240 27.36 -22.38 22.32
C TYR A 240 27.18 -23.51 23.34
N ASP A 241 26.34 -23.24 24.32
CA ASP A 241 26.15 -24.11 25.47
C ASP A 241 24.70 -24.10 25.97
N ASP A 242 24.40 -24.79 27.05
CA ASP A 242 23.09 -24.92 27.66
C ASP A 242 22.72 -23.76 28.62
N SER A 243 23.42 -22.64 28.51
CA SER A 243 23.06 -21.42 29.25
C SER A 243 21.62 -21.01 28.92
N PRO A 244 20.76 -20.75 29.92
CA PRO A 244 19.35 -20.50 29.67
C PRO A 244 19.07 -19.05 29.13
N SER A 245 20.08 -18.18 29.08
CA SER A 245 19.92 -16.79 28.64
C SER A 245 21.19 -16.24 28.04
N GLN A 246 21.02 -15.44 26.98
CA GLN A 246 22.06 -14.63 26.35
C GLN A 246 21.57 -13.20 26.14
N ASN A 247 22.47 -12.23 26.33
CA ASN A 247 22.20 -10.81 26.07
C ASN A 247 23.49 -10.14 25.55
N SER A 248 23.46 -9.57 24.35
CA SER A 248 24.63 -8.97 23.74
C SER A 248 24.28 -8.05 22.59
N THR A 249 25.22 -7.16 22.24
CA THR A 249 25.26 -6.45 20.96
C THR A 249 25.80 -7.31 19.80
N ALA A 250 26.44 -8.45 20.11
CA ALA A 250 26.78 -9.48 19.13
C ALA A 250 25.56 -10.33 18.81
N ARG A 251 25.67 -11.18 17.76
CA ARG A 251 24.60 -12.10 17.37
C ARG A 251 24.26 -13.07 18.50
N VAL A 252 22.96 -13.21 18.78
CA VAL A 252 22.43 -14.11 19.82
C VAL A 252 21.22 -14.88 19.32
N GLY A 253 21.02 -16.06 19.90
CA GLY A 253 19.87 -16.90 19.63
C GLY A 253 19.92 -18.22 20.36
N ALA A 254 19.08 -19.18 19.96
CA ALA A 254 19.03 -20.52 20.51
C ALA A 254 18.78 -21.56 19.42
N VAL A 255 19.29 -22.76 19.65
CA VAL A 255 19.00 -23.96 18.85
C VAL A 255 18.21 -24.91 19.73
N PHE A 256 17.05 -25.31 19.28
CA PHE A 256 16.18 -26.29 19.92
C PHE A 256 16.28 -27.61 19.15
N THR A 257 16.58 -28.71 19.84
CA THR A 257 16.74 -30.04 19.26
C THR A 257 15.64 -30.96 19.75
N PHE A 258 14.92 -31.57 18.85
CA PHE A 258 13.74 -32.40 19.09
C PHE A 258 14.00 -33.85 18.71
N ASN A 259 13.33 -34.76 19.41
CA ASN A 259 13.26 -36.19 19.07
C ASN A 259 11.98 -36.53 18.27
N SER A 260 11.37 -35.56 17.65
CA SER A 260 10.15 -35.67 16.85
C SER A 260 10.42 -35.21 15.43
N THR A 261 9.80 -35.84 14.45
CA THR A 261 9.80 -35.39 13.06
C THR A 261 8.68 -34.35 12.77
N SER A 262 7.79 -34.13 13.70
CA SER A 262 6.76 -33.05 13.60
C SER A 262 6.91 -32.13 14.80
N VAL A 263 7.07 -30.83 14.53
CA VAL A 263 7.27 -29.78 15.54
C VAL A 263 6.43 -28.57 15.16
N THR A 264 5.63 -28.09 16.11
CA THR A 264 4.87 -26.83 15.97
C THR A 264 5.45 -25.78 16.89
N SER A 265 5.65 -24.56 16.37
CA SER A 265 6.04 -23.37 17.11
C SER A 265 4.97 -22.31 17.00
N ARG A 266 4.57 -21.70 18.13
CA ARG A 266 3.68 -20.53 18.21
C ARG A 266 4.47 -19.35 18.74
N VAL A 267 4.44 -18.20 18.07
CA VAL A 267 5.26 -17.04 18.46
C VAL A 267 4.43 -15.77 18.39
N GLY A 268 4.38 -15.04 19.50
CA GLY A 268 3.79 -13.72 19.59
C GLY A 268 4.85 -12.62 19.50
N VAL A 269 4.44 -11.45 19.04
CA VAL A 269 5.27 -10.24 18.98
C VAL A 269 4.59 -9.07 19.66
N SER A 270 5.41 -8.14 20.16
CA SER A 270 5.00 -6.83 20.67
C SER A 270 6.14 -5.84 20.50
N PHE A 271 5.80 -4.55 20.40
CA PHE A 271 6.80 -3.47 20.45
C PHE A 271 6.90 -2.82 21.83
N ILE A 272 6.17 -3.35 22.81
CA ILE A 272 6.11 -2.82 24.19
C ILE A 272 6.91 -3.69 25.16
N SER A 273 6.65 -5.01 25.19
CA SER A 273 7.31 -5.92 26.13
C SER A 273 7.19 -7.40 25.73
N ALA A 274 8.08 -8.24 26.28
CA ALA A 274 7.99 -9.69 26.12
C ALA A 274 6.72 -10.26 26.80
N GLU A 275 6.31 -9.70 27.92
CA GLU A 275 5.06 -10.07 28.61
C GLU A 275 3.84 -9.86 27.69
N GLN A 276 3.78 -8.72 27.00
CA GLN A 276 2.71 -8.45 26.03
C GLN A 276 2.79 -9.41 24.83
N ALA A 277 3.99 -9.73 24.34
CA ALA A 277 4.18 -10.72 23.28
C ALA A 277 3.68 -12.11 23.70
N CYS A 278 3.95 -12.54 24.95
CA CYS A 278 3.39 -13.77 25.50
C CYS A 278 1.84 -13.72 25.57
N GLY A 279 1.29 -12.61 26.09
CA GLY A 279 -0.16 -12.41 26.13
C GLY A 279 -0.81 -12.45 24.73
N ASN A 280 -0.15 -11.89 23.71
CA ASN A 280 -0.62 -11.91 22.34
C ASN A 280 -0.71 -13.34 21.77
N VAL A 281 0.34 -14.17 21.93
CA VAL A 281 0.29 -15.54 21.42
C VAL A 281 -0.66 -16.44 22.20
N ASP A 282 -0.75 -16.28 23.51
CA ASP A 282 -1.66 -17.08 24.34
C ASP A 282 -3.14 -16.76 24.06
N CYS A 283 -3.44 -15.51 23.73
CA CYS A 283 -4.78 -15.07 23.36
C CYS A 283 -5.16 -15.46 21.92
N GLU A 284 -4.26 -15.24 20.97
CA GLU A 284 -4.59 -15.33 19.54
C GLU A 284 -4.34 -16.74 18.96
N ILE A 285 -3.34 -17.46 19.47
CA ILE A 285 -3.00 -18.84 19.08
C ILE A 285 -2.81 -19.68 20.35
N PRO A 286 -3.87 -20.01 21.09
CA PRO A 286 -3.75 -20.77 22.32
C PRO A 286 -3.16 -22.17 22.09
N ALA A 287 -2.62 -22.76 23.15
CA ALA A 287 -2.05 -24.13 23.12
C ALA A 287 -3.07 -25.13 22.55
N GLY A 288 -2.58 -25.99 21.66
CA GLY A 288 -3.42 -27.02 20.99
C GLY A 288 -4.24 -26.52 19.80
N MET A 289 -4.22 -25.22 19.46
CA MET A 289 -4.80 -24.74 18.19
C MET A 289 -4.10 -25.42 17.01
N GLN A 290 -4.87 -25.90 16.06
CA GLN A 290 -4.35 -26.54 14.84
C GLN A 290 -4.20 -25.52 13.72
N LEU A 291 -3.26 -25.74 12.81
CA LEU A 291 -2.99 -24.84 11.69
C LEU A 291 -4.24 -24.64 10.80
N ASP A 292 -4.99 -25.68 10.54
CA ASP A 292 -6.23 -25.60 9.75
C ASP A 292 -7.28 -24.67 10.38
N ALA A 293 -7.39 -24.67 11.71
CA ALA A 293 -8.31 -23.77 12.41
C ALA A 293 -7.83 -22.32 12.31
N LEU A 294 -6.53 -22.09 12.39
CA LEU A 294 -5.93 -20.77 12.21
C LEU A 294 -6.14 -20.25 10.76
N GLU A 295 -5.92 -21.11 9.76
CA GLU A 295 -6.23 -20.80 8.35
C GLU A 295 -7.69 -20.38 8.18
N GLN A 296 -8.62 -21.13 8.74
CA GLN A 296 -10.06 -20.80 8.65
C GLN A 296 -10.38 -19.44 9.30
N ASN A 297 -9.77 -19.11 10.42
CA ASN A 297 -9.93 -17.81 11.06
C ASN A 297 -9.45 -16.67 10.16
N VAL A 298 -8.29 -16.83 9.51
CA VAL A 298 -7.76 -15.85 8.57
C VAL A 298 -8.68 -15.72 7.34
N ARG A 299 -9.12 -16.83 6.74
CA ARG A 299 -10.04 -16.84 5.61
C ARG A 299 -11.34 -16.11 5.95
N SER A 300 -11.92 -16.38 7.12
CA SER A 300 -13.12 -15.69 7.57
C SER A 300 -12.90 -14.20 7.76
N ALA A 301 -11.78 -13.81 8.39
CA ALA A 301 -11.47 -12.39 8.59
C ALA A 301 -11.35 -11.62 7.26
N TRP A 302 -10.72 -12.21 6.24
CA TRP A 302 -10.66 -11.61 4.91
C TRP A 302 -11.98 -11.65 4.17
N ASN A 303 -12.70 -12.78 4.15
CA ASN A 303 -14.01 -12.89 3.50
C ASN A 303 -14.98 -11.85 4.06
N ASP A 304 -15.15 -11.83 5.39
CA ASP A 304 -16.19 -11.02 6.04
C ASP A 304 -15.78 -9.54 6.14
N GLY A 305 -14.48 -9.26 6.36
CA GLY A 305 -13.98 -7.92 6.59
C GLY A 305 -13.60 -7.14 5.33
N VAL A 306 -13.20 -7.84 4.26
CA VAL A 306 -12.61 -7.22 3.08
C VAL A 306 -13.24 -7.69 1.77
N LEU A 307 -13.18 -8.99 1.47
CA LEU A 307 -13.53 -9.48 0.13
C LEU A 307 -15.02 -9.29 -0.18
N SER A 308 -15.89 -9.41 0.83
CA SER A 308 -17.33 -9.15 0.72
C SER A 308 -17.68 -7.68 0.48
N LYS A 309 -16.72 -6.76 0.56
CA LYS A 309 -16.94 -5.34 0.29
C LYS A 309 -17.21 -5.05 -1.19
N ILE A 310 -16.71 -5.89 -2.09
CA ILE A 310 -17.07 -5.83 -3.51
C ILE A 310 -17.53 -7.23 -3.92
N THR A 311 -18.77 -7.33 -4.37
CA THR A 311 -19.37 -8.59 -4.79
C THR A 311 -19.96 -8.48 -6.18
N THR A 312 -20.04 -9.62 -6.89
CA THR A 312 -20.66 -9.74 -8.21
C THR A 312 -21.41 -11.07 -8.31
N THR A 313 -22.48 -11.10 -9.08
CA THR A 313 -23.13 -12.34 -9.52
C THR A 313 -22.53 -12.89 -10.81
N ASP A 314 -21.71 -12.09 -11.53
CA ASP A 314 -20.98 -12.51 -12.72
C ASP A 314 -19.73 -13.33 -12.33
N THR A 315 -19.93 -14.63 -12.21
CA THR A 315 -18.87 -15.60 -11.87
C THR A 315 -18.33 -16.34 -13.09
N SER A 316 -18.62 -15.86 -14.29
CA SER A 316 -18.30 -16.55 -15.56
C SER A 316 -16.79 -16.52 -15.89
N ASN A 317 -16.06 -15.51 -15.41
CA ASN A 317 -14.65 -15.32 -15.72
C ASN A 317 -13.77 -15.38 -14.45
N THR A 318 -13.18 -16.55 -14.19
CA THR A 318 -12.30 -16.79 -13.04
C THR A 318 -11.08 -15.85 -13.02
N THR A 319 -10.52 -15.52 -14.19
CA THR A 319 -9.36 -14.60 -14.29
C THR A 319 -9.72 -13.20 -13.74
N LYS A 320 -10.89 -12.66 -14.09
CA LYS A 320 -11.36 -11.38 -13.56
C LYS A 320 -11.61 -11.44 -12.06
N LEU A 321 -12.17 -12.54 -11.56
CA LEU A 321 -12.40 -12.73 -10.12
C LEU A 321 -11.08 -12.83 -9.36
N GLN A 322 -10.10 -13.55 -9.90
CA GLN A 322 -8.75 -13.62 -9.30
C GLN A 322 -8.09 -12.25 -9.26
N LEU A 323 -8.15 -11.46 -10.33
CA LEU A 323 -7.64 -10.09 -10.34
C LEU A 323 -8.34 -9.22 -9.28
N LEU A 324 -9.67 -9.25 -9.22
CA LEU A 324 -10.46 -8.47 -8.26
C LEU A 324 -10.07 -8.80 -6.82
N TYR A 325 -10.14 -10.08 -6.44
CA TYR A 325 -9.97 -10.49 -5.06
C TYR A 325 -8.50 -10.53 -4.61
N SER A 326 -7.56 -10.82 -5.52
CA SER A 326 -6.13 -10.71 -5.21
C SER A 326 -5.70 -9.25 -5.04
N SER A 327 -6.23 -8.33 -5.86
CA SER A 327 -5.97 -6.90 -5.69
C SER A 327 -6.54 -6.37 -4.37
N LEU A 328 -7.75 -6.77 -3.96
CA LEU A 328 -8.29 -6.43 -2.65
C LEU A 328 -7.44 -6.97 -1.50
N TYR A 329 -6.89 -8.17 -1.65
CA TYR A 329 -6.00 -8.78 -0.65
C TYR A 329 -4.70 -7.99 -0.51
N HIS A 330 -3.96 -7.77 -1.59
CA HIS A 330 -2.67 -7.08 -1.53
C HIS A 330 -2.80 -5.61 -1.12
N PHE A 331 -3.83 -4.93 -1.60
CA PHE A 331 -4.12 -3.53 -1.26
C PHE A 331 -4.31 -3.29 0.25
N LEU A 332 -4.83 -4.26 1.02
CA LEU A 332 -5.14 -4.10 2.44
C LEU A 332 -4.21 -4.87 3.39
N GLN A 333 -3.03 -5.28 2.91
CA GLN A 333 -1.98 -5.83 3.78
C GLN A 333 -1.28 -4.74 4.60
N ILE A 334 -1.17 -3.52 4.08
CA ILE A 334 -0.68 -2.30 4.74
C ILE A 334 -1.65 -1.13 4.46
N PRO A 335 -1.69 -0.07 5.31
CA PRO A 335 -0.87 0.16 6.51
C PRO A 335 -1.13 -0.86 7.60
N THR A 336 -0.22 -0.93 8.59
CA THR A 336 -0.33 -1.85 9.72
C THR A 336 -0.99 -1.16 10.92
N ASN A 337 -2.05 -1.75 11.47
CA ASN A 337 -2.65 -1.28 12.71
C ASN A 337 -1.81 -1.72 13.92
N LYS A 338 -1.03 -0.79 14.49
CA LYS A 338 -0.20 -0.97 15.68
C LYS A 338 -0.77 -0.26 16.91
N THR A 339 -2.09 -0.07 16.98
CA THR A 339 -2.77 0.51 18.15
C THR A 339 -2.44 -0.30 19.40
N GLY A 340 -1.97 0.39 20.45
CA GLY A 340 -1.50 -0.22 21.70
C GLY A 340 -0.06 -0.77 21.64
N GLU A 341 0.64 -0.63 20.52
CA GLU A 341 2.01 -1.10 20.31
C GLU A 341 3.01 0.05 20.02
N ASN A 342 2.60 1.31 20.16
CA ASN A 342 3.49 2.45 19.97
C ASN A 342 4.38 2.66 21.21
N PRO A 343 5.73 2.49 21.12
CA PRO A 343 6.63 2.67 22.23
C PRO A 343 7.07 4.13 22.45
N LEU A 344 6.75 5.06 21.53
CA LEU A 344 7.30 6.41 21.53
C LEU A 344 6.49 7.38 22.40
N TRP A 345 5.17 7.21 22.43
CA TRP A 345 4.25 8.00 23.27
C TRP A 345 3.00 7.21 23.65
N SER A 346 2.31 7.69 24.66
CA SER A 346 1.01 7.16 25.08
C SER A 346 -0.10 8.06 24.58
N SER A 347 -1.04 7.49 23.84
CA SER A 347 -2.23 8.18 23.34
C SER A 347 -3.44 7.26 23.41
N ALA A 348 -4.64 7.86 23.44
CA ALA A 348 -5.91 7.14 23.30
C ALA A 348 -6.33 7.01 21.82
N GLU A 349 -5.61 7.69 20.90
CA GLU A 349 -5.86 7.61 19.49
C GLU A 349 -5.36 6.28 18.89
N PRO A 350 -5.96 5.79 17.81
CA PRO A 350 -5.40 4.67 17.07
C PRO A 350 -4.01 5.01 16.52
N TYR A 351 -3.22 3.98 16.27
CA TYR A 351 -1.89 4.15 15.71
C TYR A 351 -1.68 3.21 14.52
N TYR A 352 -1.37 3.79 13.37
CA TYR A 352 -1.05 3.08 12.14
C TYR A 352 0.40 3.36 11.73
N ASP A 353 1.05 2.32 11.19
CA ASP A 353 2.45 2.34 10.76
C ASP A 353 2.60 1.57 9.44
N ASP A 354 3.82 1.44 8.91
CA ASP A 354 4.10 0.78 7.65
C ASP A 354 3.25 1.38 6.50
N ILE A 355 3.24 2.71 6.43
CA ILE A 355 2.46 3.48 5.45
C ILE A 355 3.09 3.35 4.05
N PHE A 356 4.36 3.05 3.97
CA PHE A 356 5.29 3.13 2.86
C PHE A 356 5.36 4.57 2.37
N THR A 357 4.66 5.01 1.29
CA THR A 357 4.59 6.43 0.98
C THR A 357 3.22 6.90 0.50
N PHE A 358 2.82 8.11 0.89
CA PHE A 358 1.63 8.75 0.35
C PHE A 358 1.83 9.26 -1.07
N TRP A 359 3.08 9.48 -1.51
CA TRP A 359 3.38 9.84 -2.90
C TRP A 359 2.75 8.87 -3.90
N ASP A 360 2.77 7.59 -3.56
CA ASP A 360 2.18 6.49 -4.33
C ASP A 360 0.67 6.35 -4.06
N THR A 361 0.29 6.28 -2.77
CA THR A 361 -1.01 5.77 -2.35
C THR A 361 -2.12 6.82 -2.36
N PHE A 362 -1.80 8.14 -2.25
CA PHE A 362 -2.85 9.17 -2.23
C PHE A 362 -3.65 9.23 -3.53
N ARG A 363 -3.09 8.79 -4.67
CA ARG A 363 -3.67 8.95 -6.02
C ARG A 363 -4.88 8.04 -6.26
N SER A 364 -4.90 6.86 -5.67
CA SER A 364 -5.95 5.86 -5.87
C SER A 364 -6.26 5.01 -4.65
N ALA A 365 -5.24 4.67 -3.84
CA ALA A 365 -5.38 3.73 -2.73
C ALA A 365 -6.15 4.33 -1.54
N THR A 366 -5.80 5.52 -1.08
CA THR A 366 -6.48 6.12 0.08
C THR A 366 -7.94 6.48 -0.18
N PRO A 367 -8.37 6.98 -1.36
CA PRO A 367 -9.79 7.11 -1.69
C PRO A 367 -10.55 5.78 -1.70
N LEU A 368 -9.90 4.70 -2.12
CA LEU A 368 -10.51 3.37 -2.11
C LEU A 368 -10.63 2.82 -0.68
N LEU A 369 -9.60 3.03 0.14
CA LEU A 369 -9.62 2.67 1.56
C LEU A 369 -10.80 3.32 2.29
N HIS A 370 -11.07 4.61 2.02
CA HIS A 370 -12.24 5.32 2.58
C HIS A 370 -13.55 4.60 2.27
N ILE A 371 -13.74 4.20 1.00
CA ILE A 371 -14.98 3.56 0.54
C ILE A 371 -15.16 2.17 1.16
N LEU A 372 -14.11 1.36 1.12
CA LEU A 372 -14.20 -0.05 1.53
C LEU A 372 -14.09 -0.25 3.05
N GLN A 373 -13.36 0.64 3.73
CA GLN A 373 -13.01 0.51 5.15
C GLN A 373 -13.18 1.85 5.89
N PRO A 374 -14.39 2.44 5.92
CA PRO A 374 -14.58 3.81 6.42
C PRO A 374 -14.16 4.01 7.87
N THR A 375 -14.34 3.00 8.73
CA THR A 375 -13.90 3.06 10.14
C THR A 375 -12.37 3.06 10.24
N VAL A 376 -11.72 2.16 9.51
CA VAL A 376 -10.24 2.09 9.46
C VAL A 376 -9.67 3.40 8.88
N TYR A 377 -10.32 3.95 7.86
CA TYR A 377 -9.88 5.21 7.26
C TYR A 377 -9.98 6.39 8.24
N GLU A 378 -11.08 6.49 9.01
CA GLU A 378 -11.21 7.50 10.07
C GLU A 378 -10.12 7.33 11.14
N GLU A 379 -9.87 6.11 11.60
CA GLU A 379 -8.80 5.79 12.54
C GLU A 379 -7.42 6.17 11.97
N PHE A 380 -7.20 5.94 10.69
CA PHE A 380 -5.97 6.28 10.00
C PHE A 380 -5.74 7.80 9.95
N ILE A 381 -6.78 8.59 9.61
CA ILE A 381 -6.71 10.07 9.67
C ILE A 381 -6.37 10.55 11.09
N ARG A 382 -7.01 9.99 12.12
CA ARG A 382 -6.72 10.32 13.53
C ARG A 382 -5.29 9.99 13.92
N SER A 383 -4.76 8.86 13.42
CA SER A 383 -3.37 8.46 13.62
C SER A 383 -2.38 9.47 13.00
N LEU A 384 -2.65 9.98 11.80
CA LEU A 384 -1.79 10.99 11.16
C LEU A 384 -1.75 12.29 11.98
N ILE A 385 -2.92 12.74 12.46
CA ILE A 385 -3.03 13.93 13.31
C ILE A 385 -2.31 13.70 14.65
N ASP A 386 -2.43 12.51 15.24
CA ASP A 386 -1.76 12.18 16.50
C ASP A 386 -0.24 12.16 16.34
N ILE A 387 0.28 11.63 15.25
CA ILE A 387 1.72 11.70 14.90
C ILE A 387 2.18 13.15 14.83
N TRP A 388 1.43 14.05 14.19
CA TRP A 388 1.74 15.48 14.17
C TRP A 388 1.76 16.10 15.57
N ARG A 389 0.82 15.75 16.46
CA ARG A 389 0.78 16.27 17.84
C ARG A 389 2.05 15.95 18.63
N PHE A 390 2.64 14.78 18.42
CA PHE A 390 3.82 14.32 19.15
C PHE A 390 5.15 14.59 18.43
N GLU A 391 5.18 14.56 17.11
CA GLU A 391 6.40 14.70 16.31
C GLU A 391 6.49 16.05 15.57
N GLY A 392 5.42 16.82 15.50
CA GLY A 392 5.36 18.17 14.94
C GLY A 392 5.06 18.23 13.44
N PHE A 393 5.08 17.11 12.71
CA PHE A 393 4.71 16.99 11.32
C PHE A 393 3.92 15.71 11.07
N MET A 394 3.07 15.71 10.02
CA MET A 394 2.50 14.46 9.52
C MET A 394 3.55 13.67 8.72
N PRO A 395 3.49 12.32 8.71
CA PRO A 395 4.36 11.52 7.86
C PRO A 395 3.89 11.56 6.40
N ASP A 396 4.85 11.54 5.45
CA ASP A 396 4.56 11.14 4.05
C ASP A 396 4.90 9.66 3.82
N ALA A 397 5.89 9.17 4.54
CA ALA A 397 6.34 7.78 4.57
C ALA A 397 6.68 7.37 6.01
N ARG A 398 6.33 6.15 6.44
CA ARG A 398 6.58 5.70 7.81
C ARG A 398 6.68 4.20 7.91
N SER A 399 7.65 3.70 8.67
CA SER A 399 7.78 2.31 9.07
C SER A 399 8.58 2.17 10.36
N SER A 400 8.33 1.12 11.13
CA SER A 400 9.01 0.86 12.41
C SER A 400 9.00 2.08 13.34
N PHE A 401 7.89 2.84 13.38
CA PHE A 401 7.61 4.05 14.20
C PHE A 401 8.33 5.32 13.77
N PHE A 402 9.04 5.33 12.63
CA PHE A 402 9.81 6.49 12.19
C PHE A 402 9.53 6.85 10.73
N ASN A 403 9.54 8.15 10.45
CA ASN A 403 9.30 8.65 9.11
C ASN A 403 10.40 8.22 8.13
N GLY A 404 10.00 7.95 6.90
CA GLY A 404 10.86 7.78 5.73
C GLY A 404 11.05 9.09 4.96
N ALA A 405 11.83 9.04 3.87
CA ALA A 405 12.07 10.22 3.05
C ALA A 405 10.81 10.66 2.30
N THR A 406 10.50 11.95 2.33
CA THR A 406 9.47 12.58 1.50
C THR A 406 9.91 12.58 0.05
N GLN A 407 9.14 11.98 -0.85
CA GLN A 407 9.50 11.85 -2.26
C GLN A 407 9.22 13.13 -3.07
N GLY A 408 8.03 13.69 -2.92
CA GLY A 408 7.58 14.88 -3.63
C GLY A 408 7.04 15.95 -2.67
N GLY A 409 5.71 15.99 -2.49
CA GLY A 409 5.01 16.90 -1.58
C GLY A 409 4.72 16.31 -0.21
N SER A 410 3.98 17.05 0.60
CA SER A 410 3.37 16.60 1.86
C SER A 410 2.01 15.98 1.58
N ASN A 411 2.00 14.73 1.08
CA ASN A 411 0.78 14.14 0.53
C ASN A 411 -0.23 13.66 1.59
N ALA A 412 0.15 13.61 2.87
CA ALA A 412 -0.82 13.52 3.96
C ALA A 412 -1.87 14.65 3.90
N ASP A 413 -1.50 15.84 3.40
CA ASP A 413 -2.45 16.95 3.15
C ASP A 413 -3.56 16.53 2.19
N ASN A 414 -3.20 15.84 1.09
CA ASN A 414 -4.17 15.34 0.11
C ASN A 414 -5.11 14.28 0.71
N VAL A 415 -4.57 13.41 1.57
CA VAL A 415 -5.33 12.36 2.27
C VAL A 415 -6.34 12.98 3.25
N LEU A 416 -5.90 13.96 4.06
CA LEU A 416 -6.79 14.67 4.97
C LEU A 416 -7.88 15.45 4.20
N ALA A 417 -7.52 16.14 3.13
CA ALA A 417 -8.50 16.88 2.32
C ALA A 417 -9.52 15.93 1.68
N ASP A 418 -9.10 14.78 1.16
CA ASP A 418 -9.98 13.75 0.61
C ASP A 418 -11.00 13.27 1.65
N ALA A 419 -10.50 12.97 2.86
CA ALA A 419 -11.35 12.61 3.99
C ALA A 419 -12.35 13.74 4.33
N TYR A 420 -11.87 14.98 4.38
CA TYR A 420 -12.68 16.13 4.74
C TYR A 420 -13.82 16.39 3.76
N VAL A 421 -13.52 16.49 2.45
CA VAL A 421 -14.51 16.80 1.43
C VAL A 421 -15.53 15.68 1.24
N LYS A 422 -15.16 14.45 1.53
CA LYS A 422 -16.03 13.26 1.47
C LYS A 422 -16.71 12.95 2.81
N GLY A 423 -16.72 13.89 3.74
CA GLY A 423 -17.59 13.86 4.91
C GLY A 423 -17.11 13.03 6.09
N VAL A 424 -15.84 12.63 6.16
CA VAL A 424 -15.27 12.04 7.38
C VAL A 424 -15.29 13.09 8.49
N ARG A 425 -16.10 12.87 9.51
CA ARG A 425 -16.24 13.78 10.65
C ARG A 425 -16.03 13.05 11.98
N GLY A 426 -16.74 12.00 12.24
CA GLY A 426 -16.64 11.08 13.37
C GLY A 426 -15.89 11.64 14.59
N ALA A 427 -14.83 10.96 15.01
CA ALA A 427 -13.96 11.38 16.09
C ALA A 427 -12.72 12.20 15.64
N VAL A 428 -12.67 12.65 14.39
CA VAL A 428 -11.54 13.43 13.85
C VAL A 428 -11.59 14.87 14.40
N ASP A 429 -10.51 15.32 15.02
CA ASP A 429 -10.30 16.72 15.37
C ASP A 429 -9.80 17.49 14.14
N TRP A 430 -10.73 18.19 13.48
CA TRP A 430 -10.40 18.91 12.26
C TRP A 430 -9.74 20.28 12.49
N GLU A 431 -9.76 20.82 13.72
CA GLU A 431 -8.95 21.99 14.09
C GLU A 431 -7.47 21.58 14.12
N ASP A 432 -7.15 20.49 14.78
CA ASP A 432 -5.81 19.90 14.78
C ASP A 432 -5.41 19.39 13.40
N GLY A 433 -6.33 18.74 12.67
CA GLY A 433 -6.07 18.28 11.29
C GLY A 433 -5.66 19.43 10.37
N PHE A 434 -6.37 20.55 10.42
CA PHE A 434 -6.00 21.73 9.63
C PHE A 434 -4.70 22.37 10.14
N ALA A 435 -4.44 22.39 11.44
CA ALA A 435 -3.19 22.89 12.01
C ALA A 435 -1.99 22.04 11.56
N ALA A 436 -2.16 20.71 11.45
CA ALA A 436 -1.15 19.82 10.92
C ALA A 436 -0.82 20.14 9.45
N MET A 437 -1.83 20.31 8.61
CA MET A 437 -1.66 20.74 7.20
C MET A 437 -0.99 22.12 7.10
N LEU A 438 -1.34 23.07 7.99
CA LEU A 438 -0.68 24.37 8.05
C LEU A 438 0.81 24.25 8.41
N THR A 439 1.16 23.32 9.29
CA THR A 439 2.56 23.06 9.62
C THR A 439 3.35 22.65 8.38
N ASP A 440 2.85 21.71 7.60
CA ASP A 440 3.47 21.25 6.34
C ASP A 440 3.59 22.38 5.31
N ALA A 441 2.60 23.27 5.26
CA ALA A 441 2.52 24.36 4.28
C ALA A 441 3.36 25.60 4.62
N GLU A 442 3.68 25.85 5.89
CA GLU A 442 4.28 27.12 6.35
C GLU A 442 5.57 26.94 7.14
N THR A 443 5.90 25.71 7.58
CA THR A 443 7.08 25.44 8.36
C THR A 443 8.11 24.64 7.56
N VAL A 444 9.32 25.17 7.46
CA VAL A 444 10.42 24.46 6.78
C VAL A 444 10.87 23.28 7.65
N PRO A 445 10.77 22.05 7.15
CA PRO A 445 11.18 20.88 7.91
C PRO A 445 12.70 20.78 8.02
N PRO A 446 13.23 20.01 8.99
CA PRO A 446 14.64 19.77 9.11
C PRO A 446 15.18 18.98 7.90
N ASN A 447 16.40 19.30 7.45
CA ASN A 447 17.10 18.52 6.43
C ASN A 447 17.72 17.27 7.08
N ASN A 448 17.41 16.09 6.56
CA ASN A 448 17.96 14.82 7.04
C ASN A 448 19.30 14.44 6.38
N ASN A 449 19.85 15.31 5.52
CA ASN A 449 21.14 15.16 4.87
C ASN A 449 21.30 13.85 4.09
N ASP A 450 20.25 13.42 3.39
CA ASP A 450 20.35 12.26 2.49
C ASP A 450 21.33 12.58 1.34
N PRO A 451 22.39 11.77 1.15
CA PRO A 451 23.37 12.01 0.10
C PRO A 451 22.80 11.93 -1.33
N ARG A 452 21.62 11.34 -1.50
CA ARG A 452 20.92 11.30 -2.79
C ARG A 452 20.26 12.63 -3.15
N ASP A 453 19.92 13.42 -2.14
CA ASP A 453 19.38 14.78 -2.27
C ASP A 453 19.95 15.66 -1.15
N PRO A 454 21.18 16.16 -1.27
CA PRO A 454 21.77 17.00 -0.23
C PRO A 454 21.15 18.41 -0.16
N SER A 455 20.33 18.78 -1.16
CA SER A 455 19.77 20.14 -1.24
C SER A 455 18.62 20.36 -0.25
N SER A 456 17.72 19.37 -0.09
CA SER A 456 16.47 19.55 0.65
C SER A 456 15.81 18.23 1.02
N SER A 457 16.60 17.22 1.28
CA SER A 457 16.11 15.94 1.74
C SER A 457 15.43 16.07 3.11
N THR A 458 14.19 15.63 3.22
CA THR A 458 13.39 15.70 4.43
C THR A 458 12.68 14.36 4.67
N LYS A 459 12.27 14.12 5.91
CA LYS A 459 11.42 12.98 6.30
C LYS A 459 9.99 13.39 6.61
N GLU A 460 9.71 14.68 6.53
CA GLU A 460 8.42 15.31 6.77
C GLU A 460 8.30 16.59 5.95
N GLY A 461 7.07 17.10 5.80
CA GLY A 461 6.77 18.40 5.24
C GLY A 461 7.35 18.67 3.84
N ARG A 462 7.66 19.94 3.56
CA ARG A 462 8.05 20.42 2.22
C ARG A 462 9.45 21.00 2.22
N GLY A 463 10.46 20.22 1.81
CA GLY A 463 11.88 20.61 1.88
C GLY A 463 12.28 21.78 0.98
N ALA A 464 11.55 22.06 -0.11
CA ALA A 464 11.77 23.20 -1.00
C ALA A 464 10.81 24.38 -0.73
N LEU A 465 10.18 24.41 0.44
CA LEU A 465 9.21 25.43 0.84
C LEU A 465 9.73 26.87 0.76
N PRO A 466 11.01 27.19 1.06
CA PRO A 466 11.51 28.57 0.93
C PRO A 466 11.31 29.18 -0.47
N ASP A 467 11.63 28.43 -1.54
CA ASP A 467 11.40 28.91 -2.91
C ASP A 467 9.93 29.04 -3.23
N TRP A 468 9.14 28.06 -2.80
CA TRP A 468 7.70 28.03 -3.05
C TRP A 468 6.95 29.24 -2.46
N ILE A 469 7.36 29.67 -1.25
CA ILE A 469 6.79 30.84 -0.59
C ILE A 469 7.32 32.15 -1.20
N GLU A 470 8.66 32.23 -1.43
CA GLU A 470 9.30 33.46 -1.86
C GLU A 470 9.02 33.81 -3.32
N TYR A 471 9.06 32.80 -4.21
CA TYR A 471 8.98 33.03 -5.66
C TYR A 471 7.68 32.55 -6.29
N GLY A 472 6.93 31.67 -5.62
CA GLY A 472 5.81 30.96 -6.23
C GLY A 472 6.24 29.90 -7.25
N TYR A 473 7.52 29.49 -7.24
CA TYR A 473 8.08 28.38 -8.01
C TYR A 473 9.31 27.84 -7.28
N ILE A 474 9.75 26.63 -7.64
CA ILE A 474 10.92 25.99 -7.04
C ILE A 474 12.06 26.04 -8.05
N THR A 475 13.22 26.58 -7.63
CA THR A 475 14.40 26.66 -8.48
C THR A 475 15.24 25.38 -8.44
N THR A 476 16.12 25.22 -9.43
CA THR A 476 17.05 24.07 -9.49
C THR A 476 18.14 24.07 -8.40
N ARG A 477 18.10 25.00 -7.45
CA ARG A 477 18.89 24.84 -6.21
C ARG A 477 18.37 23.69 -5.34
N TYR A 478 17.11 23.30 -5.56
CA TYR A 478 16.50 22.13 -4.95
C TYR A 478 16.32 21.02 -5.97
N ALA A 479 16.67 19.80 -5.59
CA ALA A 479 16.35 18.61 -6.38
C ALA A 479 14.84 18.41 -6.52
N ARG A 480 14.41 17.68 -7.54
CA ARG A 480 13.01 17.41 -7.86
C ARG A 480 12.14 18.68 -7.95
N SER A 481 12.73 19.78 -8.42
CA SER A 481 12.11 21.11 -8.37
C SER A 481 10.78 21.19 -9.12
N VAL A 482 10.63 20.51 -10.25
CA VAL A 482 9.39 20.51 -11.02
C VAL A 482 8.37 19.54 -10.42
N SER A 483 8.77 18.33 -10.06
CA SER A 483 7.88 17.36 -9.40
C SER A 483 7.33 17.92 -8.10
N ARG A 484 8.19 18.50 -7.25
CA ARG A 484 7.75 19.15 -6.01
C ARG A 484 6.81 20.32 -6.27
N ALA A 485 7.05 21.13 -7.29
CA ALA A 485 6.18 22.28 -7.58
C ALA A 485 4.75 21.87 -7.94
N ILE A 486 4.58 20.81 -8.73
CA ILE A 486 3.27 20.31 -9.09
C ILE A 486 2.56 19.68 -7.88
N GLU A 487 3.30 18.97 -7.03
CA GLU A 487 2.74 18.37 -5.82
C GLU A 487 2.40 19.39 -4.75
N TYR A 488 3.27 20.38 -4.50
CA TYR A 488 2.95 21.47 -3.56
C TYR A 488 1.71 22.25 -4.00
N ALA A 489 1.47 22.40 -5.31
CA ALA A 489 0.25 23.00 -5.82
C ALA A 489 -0.99 22.15 -5.46
N GLY A 490 -0.90 20.83 -5.59
CA GLY A 490 -1.94 19.90 -5.16
C GLY A 490 -2.15 19.92 -3.64
N ASN A 491 -1.07 19.95 -2.86
CA ASN A 491 -1.13 20.06 -1.41
C ASN A 491 -1.76 21.39 -0.95
N ASP A 492 -1.45 22.52 -1.60
CA ASP A 492 -2.07 23.80 -1.30
C ASP A 492 -3.56 23.81 -1.70
N PHE A 493 -3.94 23.11 -2.78
CA PHE A 493 -5.33 22.89 -3.10
C PHE A 493 -6.05 22.08 -2.02
N ALA A 494 -5.39 21.10 -1.43
CA ALA A 494 -5.91 20.34 -0.29
C ALA A 494 -6.20 21.24 0.91
N LEU A 495 -5.26 22.13 1.27
CA LEU A 495 -5.48 23.13 2.32
C LEU A 495 -6.66 24.07 2.00
N TYR A 496 -6.79 24.52 0.72
CA TYR A 496 -7.94 25.30 0.29
C TYR A 496 -9.26 24.59 0.57
N GLN A 497 -9.36 23.33 0.24
CA GLN A 497 -10.58 22.53 0.42
C GLN A 497 -10.99 22.44 1.89
N VAL A 498 -10.04 22.16 2.78
CA VAL A 498 -10.31 22.06 4.23
C VAL A 498 -10.61 23.45 4.81
N ALA A 499 -9.81 24.48 4.47
CA ALA A 499 -10.05 25.86 4.92
C ALA A 499 -11.43 26.37 4.53
N LYS A 500 -11.86 26.12 3.29
CA LYS A 500 -13.20 26.45 2.80
C LYS A 500 -14.29 25.77 3.63
N GLY A 501 -14.11 24.48 3.94
CA GLY A 501 -15.09 23.72 4.71
C GLY A 501 -15.14 24.12 6.19
N LEU A 502 -14.05 24.68 6.74
CA LEU A 502 -13.97 25.26 8.09
C LEU A 502 -14.35 26.73 8.15
N ASP A 503 -14.91 27.31 7.08
CA ASP A 503 -15.26 28.72 6.97
C ASP A 503 -14.09 29.70 7.19
N ASN A 504 -12.83 29.25 6.97
CA ASN A 504 -11.63 30.07 7.05
C ASN A 504 -11.36 30.75 5.69
N ALA A 505 -12.09 31.83 5.39
CA ALA A 505 -12.03 32.52 4.09
C ALA A 505 -10.63 33.04 3.75
N THR A 506 -9.86 33.54 4.74
CA THR A 506 -8.50 34.06 4.52
C THR A 506 -7.54 32.95 4.08
N ALA A 507 -7.56 31.80 4.75
CA ALA A 507 -6.75 30.65 4.37
C ALA A 507 -7.22 30.08 3.02
N ALA A 508 -8.51 29.99 2.79
CA ALA A 508 -9.08 29.50 1.53
C ALA A 508 -8.60 30.36 0.34
N GLU A 509 -8.67 31.69 0.43
CA GLU A 509 -8.17 32.59 -0.62
C GLU A 509 -6.65 32.41 -0.85
N LYS A 510 -5.87 32.37 0.22
CA LYS A 510 -4.40 32.20 0.17
C LYS A 510 -4.03 30.90 -0.55
N TYR A 511 -4.59 29.78 -0.11
CA TYR A 511 -4.19 28.47 -0.62
C TYR A 511 -4.77 28.18 -2.00
N LEU A 512 -5.94 28.68 -2.35
CA LEU A 512 -6.43 28.63 -3.72
C LEU A 512 -5.51 29.39 -4.69
N ALA A 513 -5.06 30.59 -4.30
CA ALA A 513 -4.11 31.35 -5.11
C ALA A 513 -2.78 30.60 -5.26
N ARG A 514 -2.25 30.05 -4.16
CA ARG A 514 -0.95 29.34 -4.15
C ARG A 514 -1.02 28.00 -4.89
N SER A 515 -2.15 27.32 -4.90
CA SER A 515 -2.36 26.07 -5.65
C SER A 515 -2.21 26.24 -7.17
N ARG A 516 -2.30 27.47 -7.67
CA ARG A 516 -2.13 27.83 -9.08
C ARG A 516 -0.66 28.05 -9.46
N ASN A 517 0.26 28.04 -8.51
CA ASN A 517 1.68 28.35 -8.71
C ASN A 517 2.42 27.34 -9.60
N TRP A 518 1.89 26.13 -9.80
CA TRP A 518 2.42 25.20 -10.80
C TRP A 518 2.52 25.83 -12.19
N ARG A 519 1.65 26.80 -12.53
CA ARG A 519 1.62 27.54 -13.79
C ARG A 519 2.93 28.30 -14.02
N ASN A 520 3.66 28.68 -12.96
CA ASN A 520 4.95 29.33 -13.05
C ASN A 520 6.09 28.39 -13.56
N HIS A 521 5.83 27.09 -13.56
CA HIS A 521 6.68 26.07 -14.20
C HIS A 521 6.26 25.73 -15.62
N TRP A 522 5.11 26.23 -16.10
CA TRP A 522 4.71 26.04 -17.48
C TRP A 522 5.55 26.90 -18.41
N ASN A 523 6.46 26.25 -19.15
CA ASN A 523 7.31 26.94 -20.15
C ASN A 523 6.68 26.83 -21.54
N PRO A 524 6.12 27.92 -22.10
CA PRO A 524 5.46 27.88 -23.40
C PRO A 524 6.42 27.62 -24.58
N ASP A 525 7.73 27.81 -24.37
CA ASP A 525 8.74 27.67 -25.44
C ASP A 525 9.32 26.25 -25.52
N LEU A 526 9.09 25.40 -24.50
CA LEU A 526 9.45 23.99 -24.58
C LEU A 526 8.63 23.29 -25.63
N SER A 527 9.27 22.48 -26.48
CA SER A 527 8.61 21.79 -27.58
C SER A 527 9.09 20.35 -27.76
N ALA A 528 8.14 19.44 -28.02
CA ALA A 528 8.38 18.06 -28.40
C ALA A 528 7.18 17.52 -29.17
N LEU A 529 7.36 16.57 -30.09
CA LEU A 529 6.29 15.88 -30.82
C LEU A 529 5.28 16.84 -31.52
N ASN A 530 5.76 17.99 -32.02
CA ASN A 530 4.95 19.08 -32.57
C ASN A 530 4.02 19.81 -31.58
N PHE A 531 4.18 19.60 -30.28
CA PHE A 531 3.50 20.35 -29.23
C PHE A 531 4.45 21.37 -28.62
N THR A 532 3.89 22.49 -28.14
CA THR A 532 4.59 23.53 -27.38
C THR A 532 3.96 23.73 -26.01
N GLY A 533 4.76 24.08 -25.01
CA GLY A 533 4.31 24.25 -23.63
C GLY A 533 4.37 22.94 -22.84
N PHE A 534 5.28 22.87 -21.88
CA PHE A 534 5.46 21.79 -20.93
C PHE A 534 5.96 22.36 -19.61
N LEU A 535 5.83 21.59 -18.53
CA LEU A 535 6.50 21.95 -17.28
C LEU A 535 8.00 21.93 -17.44
N GLY A 536 8.68 22.98 -17.01
CA GLY A 536 10.13 23.17 -17.14
C GLY A 536 10.77 23.69 -15.86
N PRO A 537 12.07 23.37 -15.65
CA PRO A 537 12.80 23.82 -14.47
C PRO A 537 13.20 25.31 -14.57
N ARG A 538 13.23 25.96 -13.39
CA ARG A 538 13.64 27.37 -13.21
C ARG A 538 15.00 27.43 -12.55
N SER A 539 15.91 28.24 -13.07
CA SER A 539 17.24 28.39 -12.49
C SER A 539 17.23 29.18 -11.18
N SER A 540 18.26 28.99 -10.37
CA SER A 540 18.49 29.78 -9.15
C SER A 540 19.07 31.16 -9.42
N ALA A 541 19.36 31.53 -10.68
CA ALA A 541 19.79 32.85 -11.05
C ALA A 541 18.68 33.90 -10.81
N PRO A 542 19.03 35.17 -10.59
CA PRO A 542 18.03 36.23 -10.43
C PRO A 542 17.02 36.25 -11.56
N GLY A 543 15.72 36.29 -11.22
CA GLY A 543 14.62 36.25 -12.17
C GLY A 543 14.20 34.84 -12.62
N GLY A 544 14.88 33.78 -12.14
CA GLY A 544 14.46 32.39 -12.37
C GLY A 544 14.34 32.03 -13.85
N ALA A 545 15.39 32.25 -14.63
CA ALA A 545 15.41 31.92 -16.06
C ALA A 545 15.10 30.44 -16.30
N TRP A 546 14.50 30.11 -17.43
CA TRP A 546 14.26 28.75 -17.83
C TRP A 546 15.56 27.96 -18.01
N VAL A 547 15.60 26.75 -17.49
CA VAL A 547 16.65 25.78 -17.76
C VAL A 547 16.24 24.94 -18.94
N SER A 548 17.17 24.67 -19.86
CA SER A 548 16.91 23.83 -21.02
C SER A 548 16.50 22.42 -20.58
N GLN A 549 15.42 21.92 -21.13
CA GLN A 549 14.87 20.60 -20.81
C GLN A 549 14.24 19.98 -22.05
N ASP A 550 14.56 18.70 -22.29
CA ASP A 550 13.81 17.90 -23.25
C ASP A 550 12.54 17.36 -22.59
N PRO A 551 11.34 17.63 -23.10
CA PRO A 551 10.11 17.09 -22.53
C PRO A 551 10.02 15.56 -22.51
N LEU A 552 10.83 14.86 -23.32
CA LEU A 552 10.84 13.40 -23.42
C LEU A 552 12.00 12.76 -22.64
N SER A 553 12.77 13.54 -21.91
CA SER A 553 13.89 13.05 -21.09
C SER A 553 14.02 13.86 -19.80
N CYS A 554 14.33 13.20 -18.72
CA CYS A 554 14.52 13.83 -17.39
C CYS A 554 15.95 13.67 -16.86
N GLY A 555 16.87 13.14 -17.63
CA GLY A 555 18.22 12.78 -17.17
C GLY A 555 18.25 11.37 -16.58
N GLY A 556 17.88 11.18 -15.34
CA GLY A 556 17.75 9.88 -14.68
C GLY A 556 16.41 9.71 -13.99
N CYS A 557 15.63 10.76 -13.92
CA CYS A 557 14.36 10.81 -13.16
C CYS A 557 14.53 10.35 -11.71
N TYR A 558 15.59 10.78 -11.05
CA TYR A 558 15.94 10.28 -9.72
C TYR A 558 16.04 11.42 -8.68
N TRP A 559 16.41 11.09 -7.46
CA TRP A 559 16.42 12.00 -6.30
C TRP A 559 17.13 13.35 -6.53
N GLY A 560 18.16 13.38 -7.37
CA GLY A 560 18.95 14.59 -7.67
C GLY A 560 18.45 15.39 -8.88
N ASP A 561 17.53 14.87 -9.68
CA ASP A 561 17.06 15.50 -10.91
C ASP A 561 15.93 16.51 -10.66
N ALA A 562 15.56 17.28 -11.67
CA ALA A 562 14.43 18.20 -11.58
C ALA A 562 13.07 17.48 -11.56
N TYR A 563 13.02 16.25 -12.06
CA TYR A 563 11.86 15.36 -12.10
C TYR A 563 12.17 14.09 -11.36
N TYR A 564 11.15 13.48 -10.76
CA TYR A 564 11.27 12.25 -9.98
C TYR A 564 10.38 11.16 -10.58
N GLU A 565 11.02 10.07 -10.99
CA GLU A 565 10.41 8.83 -11.49
C GLU A 565 9.47 8.98 -12.71
N ALA A 566 9.35 10.16 -13.30
CA ALA A 566 8.53 10.37 -14.49
C ALA A 566 9.11 11.47 -15.38
N LEU A 567 8.75 11.43 -16.66
CA LEU A 567 9.19 12.37 -17.67
C LEU A 567 8.53 13.77 -17.50
N PRO A 568 9.13 14.83 -18.01
CA PRO A 568 8.53 16.16 -18.03
C PRO A 568 7.12 16.18 -18.68
N ILE A 569 6.92 15.40 -19.74
CA ILE A 569 5.61 15.28 -20.40
C ILE A 569 4.59 14.60 -19.50
N GLU A 570 4.96 13.58 -18.70
CA GLU A 570 4.05 12.93 -17.74
C GLU A 570 3.61 13.91 -16.66
N TYR A 571 4.59 14.62 -16.03
CA TYR A 571 4.27 15.63 -15.02
C TYR A 571 3.42 16.77 -15.56
N SER A 572 3.52 17.09 -16.88
CA SER A 572 2.71 18.14 -17.51
C SER A 572 1.21 17.82 -17.55
N PHE A 573 0.76 16.63 -17.10
CA PHE A 573 -0.64 16.27 -16.94
C PHE A 573 -1.12 16.25 -15.49
N ASN A 574 -0.25 16.49 -14.48
CA ASN A 574 -0.58 16.21 -13.07
C ASN A 574 -1.24 17.34 -12.28
N ALA A 575 -1.67 18.43 -12.91
CA ALA A 575 -2.45 19.49 -12.26
C ALA A 575 -3.95 19.13 -12.15
N HIS A 576 -4.30 18.06 -11.45
CA HIS A 576 -5.65 17.48 -11.43
C HIS A 576 -6.72 18.39 -10.79
N HIS A 577 -6.32 19.39 -10.01
CA HIS A 577 -7.19 20.41 -9.44
C HIS A 577 -7.46 21.58 -10.40
N ASP A 578 -6.71 21.67 -11.51
CA ASP A 578 -6.67 22.83 -12.43
C ASP A 578 -6.64 22.43 -13.92
N VAL A 579 -7.33 21.32 -14.26
CA VAL A 579 -7.25 20.71 -15.60
C VAL A 579 -7.80 21.60 -16.70
N ALA A 580 -8.82 22.42 -16.44
CA ALA A 580 -9.35 23.33 -17.47
C ALA A 580 -8.30 24.38 -17.88
N THR A 581 -7.51 24.91 -16.93
CA THR A 581 -6.36 25.77 -17.26
C THR A 581 -5.29 24.98 -18.03
N LEU A 582 -4.98 23.75 -17.60
CA LEU A 582 -4.03 22.90 -18.27
C LEU A 582 -4.42 22.63 -19.73
N VAL A 583 -5.70 22.30 -20.00
CA VAL A 583 -6.24 22.14 -21.36
C VAL A 583 -6.06 23.41 -22.19
N SER A 584 -6.32 24.58 -21.59
CA SER A 584 -6.11 25.87 -22.26
C SER A 584 -4.64 26.10 -22.61
N LEU A 585 -3.72 25.89 -21.65
CA LEU A 585 -2.28 26.03 -21.85
C LEU A 585 -1.72 25.02 -22.85
N ALA A 586 -2.30 23.83 -22.94
CA ALA A 586 -1.95 22.81 -23.90
C ALA A 586 -2.44 23.09 -25.34
N GLY A 587 -3.11 24.23 -25.58
CA GLY A 587 -3.60 24.63 -26.89
C GLY A 587 -5.06 24.23 -27.17
N GLY A 588 -5.86 24.00 -26.13
CA GLY A 588 -7.27 23.63 -26.21
C GLY A 588 -7.51 22.12 -26.28
N ALA A 589 -8.79 21.74 -26.24
CA ALA A 589 -9.22 20.34 -26.09
C ALA A 589 -8.64 19.40 -27.18
N ALA A 590 -8.64 19.83 -28.45
CA ALA A 590 -8.11 18.99 -29.53
C ALA A 590 -6.59 18.73 -29.39
N SER A 591 -5.81 19.76 -29.04
CA SER A 591 -4.37 19.61 -28.78
C SER A 591 -4.10 18.79 -27.53
N PHE A 592 -4.89 18.96 -26.48
CA PHE A 592 -4.79 18.18 -25.23
C PHE A 592 -5.04 16.69 -25.49
N VAL A 593 -6.08 16.34 -26.27
CA VAL A 593 -6.36 14.97 -26.70
C VAL A 593 -5.19 14.41 -27.51
N ALA A 594 -4.67 15.17 -28.49
CA ALA A 594 -3.53 14.71 -29.31
C ALA A 594 -2.28 14.47 -28.46
N ARG A 595 -2.01 15.29 -27.42
CA ARG A 595 -0.91 15.06 -26.46
C ARG A 595 -1.12 13.80 -25.64
N LEU A 596 -2.34 13.55 -25.16
CA LEU A 596 -2.68 12.33 -24.43
C LEU A 596 -2.52 11.09 -25.33
N GLU A 597 -2.96 11.14 -26.58
CA GLU A 597 -2.77 10.04 -27.54
C GLU A 597 -1.27 9.75 -27.76
N ALA A 598 -0.42 10.78 -27.85
CA ALA A 598 1.03 10.60 -28.00
C ALA A 598 1.66 9.84 -26.82
N MET A 599 1.07 9.89 -25.62
CA MET A 599 1.55 9.11 -24.48
C MET A 599 1.52 7.61 -24.75
N PHE A 600 0.59 7.14 -25.55
CA PHE A 600 0.37 5.73 -25.84
C PHE A 600 0.96 5.27 -27.20
N GLU A 601 1.64 6.17 -27.92
CA GLU A 601 2.29 5.81 -29.18
C GLU A 601 3.57 5.00 -28.93
N PRO A 602 3.72 3.80 -29.55
CA PRO A 602 4.91 2.99 -29.37
C PRO A 602 6.17 3.64 -29.96
N GLY A 603 7.31 3.39 -29.34
CA GLY A 603 8.63 3.78 -29.86
C GLY A 603 9.10 5.19 -29.45
N LEU A 604 8.36 5.91 -28.62
CA LEU A 604 8.70 7.27 -28.22
C LEU A 604 9.58 7.34 -26.95
N SER A 605 9.62 6.29 -26.13
CA SER A 605 10.45 6.22 -24.92
C SER A 605 11.37 5.00 -24.93
N PRO A 606 12.68 5.17 -25.10
CA PRO A 606 13.64 4.06 -25.06
C PRO A 606 13.64 3.29 -23.74
N ASP A 607 13.37 3.98 -22.63
CA ASP A 607 13.48 3.42 -21.27
C ASP A 607 12.27 2.56 -20.88
N ASN A 608 11.13 2.70 -21.58
CA ASN A 608 9.91 1.93 -21.33
C ASN A 608 9.75 0.71 -22.25
N ALA A 609 10.82 -0.05 -22.48
CA ALA A 609 10.80 -1.19 -23.39
C ALA A 609 9.73 -2.26 -23.05
N GLN A 610 9.50 -2.47 -21.76
CA GLN A 610 8.47 -3.41 -21.26
C GLN A 610 7.04 -2.96 -21.59
N PHE A 611 6.83 -1.68 -21.89
CA PHE A 611 5.53 -1.09 -22.24
C PHE A 611 5.45 -0.66 -23.70
N GLY A 612 6.20 -1.33 -24.59
CA GLY A 612 6.21 -1.02 -26.01
C GLY A 612 6.89 0.30 -26.37
N HIS A 613 7.79 0.78 -25.51
CA HIS A 613 8.46 2.09 -25.65
C HIS A 613 7.48 3.27 -25.69
N THR A 614 6.34 3.18 -24.99
CA THR A 614 5.40 4.30 -24.84
C THR A 614 5.93 5.33 -23.82
N LEU A 615 5.45 6.56 -23.92
CA LEU A 615 5.70 7.59 -22.88
C LEU A 615 4.84 7.34 -21.63
N PHE A 616 3.70 6.69 -21.79
CA PHE A 616 2.87 6.25 -20.68
C PHE A 616 3.54 5.09 -19.93
N ASN A 617 3.76 5.26 -18.65
CA ASN A 617 4.31 4.24 -17.76
C ASN A 617 3.20 3.70 -16.83
N PRO A 618 2.58 2.56 -17.12
CA PRO A 618 1.53 1.99 -16.28
C PRO A 618 2.04 1.46 -14.95
N GLY A 619 3.35 1.30 -14.80
CA GLY A 619 4.01 0.80 -13.59
C GLY A 619 4.52 1.91 -12.67
N ASN A 620 4.06 3.18 -12.86
CA ASN A 620 4.43 4.29 -11.99
C ASN A 620 3.32 5.33 -11.84
N GLU A 621 3.14 5.87 -10.65
CA GLU A 621 1.97 6.61 -10.19
C GLU A 621 1.75 7.97 -10.86
N PRO A 622 2.75 8.73 -11.29
CA PRO A 622 2.50 9.98 -12.02
C PRO A 622 1.65 9.81 -13.28
N SER A 623 1.63 8.60 -13.86
CA SER A 623 0.82 8.28 -15.05
C SER A 623 -0.59 7.77 -14.75
N PHE A 624 -0.96 7.52 -13.50
CA PHE A 624 -2.22 6.86 -13.12
C PHE A 624 -3.49 7.56 -13.65
N ALA A 625 -3.54 8.89 -13.58
CA ALA A 625 -4.69 9.66 -14.06
C ALA A 625 -4.70 9.81 -15.58
N THR A 626 -3.55 9.69 -16.26
CA THR A 626 -3.38 9.99 -17.69
C THR A 626 -4.46 9.36 -18.58
N PRO A 627 -4.81 8.05 -18.46
CA PRO A 627 -5.82 7.43 -19.30
C PRO A 627 -7.26 7.93 -19.05
N TYR A 628 -7.51 8.67 -17.96
CA TYR A 628 -8.84 9.17 -17.61
C TYR A 628 -9.05 10.65 -17.93
N LEU A 629 -7.97 11.39 -18.22
CA LEU A 629 -8.02 12.83 -18.44
C LEU A 629 -8.76 13.25 -19.72
N TYR A 630 -9.01 12.34 -20.63
CA TYR A 630 -9.83 12.59 -21.83
C TYR A 630 -11.26 13.04 -21.49
N ASN A 631 -11.77 12.70 -20.29
CA ASN A 631 -13.09 13.15 -19.84
C ASN A 631 -13.18 14.68 -19.76
N PHE A 632 -12.07 15.36 -19.45
CA PHE A 632 -12.01 16.84 -19.45
C PHE A 632 -12.02 17.47 -20.84
N ALA A 633 -11.92 16.67 -21.90
CA ALA A 633 -11.97 17.11 -23.29
C ALA A 633 -13.19 16.54 -24.02
N GLY A 634 -14.17 15.97 -23.30
CA GLY A 634 -15.37 15.37 -23.88
C GLY A 634 -15.12 14.08 -24.68
N ARG A 635 -14.02 13.35 -24.36
CA ARG A 635 -13.64 12.13 -25.05
C ARG A 635 -13.59 10.93 -24.09
N GLN A 636 -14.73 10.69 -23.42
CA GLN A 636 -14.89 9.57 -22.50
C GLN A 636 -14.61 8.20 -23.15
N ASP A 637 -14.90 8.07 -24.43
CA ASP A 637 -14.58 6.91 -25.26
C ASP A 637 -13.08 6.55 -25.22
N LEU A 638 -12.20 7.55 -25.29
CA LEU A 638 -10.75 7.36 -25.22
C LEU A 638 -10.31 7.00 -23.81
N SER A 639 -10.94 7.55 -22.79
CA SER A 639 -10.66 7.13 -21.40
C SER A 639 -10.95 5.64 -21.20
N VAL A 640 -12.10 5.16 -21.66
CA VAL A 640 -12.44 3.73 -21.62
C VAL A 640 -11.41 2.91 -22.39
N ARG A 641 -11.12 3.30 -23.64
CA ARG A 641 -10.19 2.57 -24.50
C ARG A 641 -8.80 2.45 -23.90
N ARG A 642 -8.22 3.57 -23.43
CA ARG A 642 -6.83 3.61 -22.97
C ARG A 642 -6.67 2.96 -21.59
N SER A 643 -7.59 3.22 -20.66
CA SER A 643 -7.51 2.63 -19.32
C SER A 643 -7.72 1.12 -19.36
N ARG A 644 -8.72 0.64 -20.12
CA ARG A 644 -8.97 -0.80 -20.26
C ARG A 644 -7.83 -1.51 -20.99
N ALA A 645 -7.29 -0.92 -22.06
CA ALA A 645 -6.15 -1.48 -22.78
C ALA A 645 -4.93 -1.64 -21.88
N ALA A 646 -4.59 -0.62 -21.08
CA ALA A 646 -3.49 -0.68 -20.12
C ALA A 646 -3.72 -1.78 -19.06
N ALA A 647 -4.91 -1.81 -18.46
CA ALA A 647 -5.24 -2.82 -17.45
C ALA A 647 -5.19 -4.26 -18.02
N THR A 648 -5.73 -4.47 -19.22
CA THR A 648 -5.73 -5.81 -19.85
C THR A 648 -4.33 -6.26 -20.29
N ALA A 649 -3.48 -5.32 -20.72
CA ALA A 649 -2.14 -5.64 -21.22
C ALA A 649 -1.14 -5.94 -20.10
N TYR A 650 -1.27 -5.28 -18.93
CA TYR A 650 -0.20 -5.24 -17.94
C TYR A 650 -0.56 -5.87 -16.59
N TYR A 651 -1.82 -6.28 -16.37
CA TYR A 651 -2.24 -6.97 -15.16
C TYR A 651 -2.68 -8.40 -15.45
N ALA A 652 -2.21 -9.34 -14.65
CA ALA A 652 -2.54 -10.76 -14.79
C ALA A 652 -2.59 -11.44 -13.39
N PRO A 653 -3.43 -12.48 -13.19
CA PRO A 653 -3.44 -13.22 -11.93
C PRO A 653 -2.26 -14.22 -11.91
N SER A 654 -1.06 -13.69 -11.76
CA SER A 654 0.20 -14.47 -11.80
C SER A 654 1.30 -13.80 -10.95
N PRO A 655 2.38 -14.50 -10.62
CA PRO A 655 3.54 -13.94 -9.93
C PRO A 655 4.11 -12.67 -10.56
N ALA A 656 4.13 -12.57 -11.88
CA ALA A 656 4.60 -11.41 -12.64
C ALA A 656 3.43 -10.49 -13.10
N GLY A 657 2.34 -10.48 -12.36
CA GLY A 657 1.06 -9.91 -12.80
C GLY A 657 0.84 -8.44 -12.51
N LEU A 658 1.87 -7.70 -12.09
CA LEU A 658 1.83 -6.24 -11.93
C LEU A 658 2.78 -5.55 -12.90
N PRO A 659 2.44 -4.34 -13.38
CA PRO A 659 3.31 -3.59 -14.31
C PRO A 659 4.56 -3.01 -13.65
N GLY A 660 4.54 -2.80 -12.34
CA GLY A 660 5.63 -2.25 -11.54
C GLY A 660 5.60 -2.78 -10.12
N ASN A 661 6.33 -2.13 -9.22
CA ASN A 661 6.21 -2.36 -7.80
C ASN A 661 4.77 -2.08 -7.34
N SER A 662 4.25 -2.88 -6.44
CA SER A 662 2.88 -2.70 -5.90
C SER A 662 2.68 -1.32 -5.26
N ASP A 663 3.75 -0.77 -4.69
CA ASP A 663 3.78 0.50 -3.95
C ASP A 663 2.62 0.60 -2.96
N ALA A 664 2.67 -0.34 -2.00
CA ALA A 664 1.69 -0.42 -0.92
C ALA A 664 0.23 -0.59 -1.40
N GLY A 665 0.05 -1.28 -2.51
CA GLY A 665 -1.28 -1.49 -3.11
C GLY A 665 -1.73 -0.37 -4.05
N ALA A 666 -0.85 0.56 -4.43
CA ALA A 666 -1.19 1.61 -5.40
C ALA A 666 -1.54 1.01 -6.75
N MET A 667 -0.74 0.06 -7.26
CA MET A 667 -1.02 -0.64 -8.51
C MET A 667 -2.36 -1.39 -8.47
N GLU A 668 -2.59 -2.14 -7.41
CA GLU A 668 -3.82 -2.91 -7.22
C GLU A 668 -5.05 -2.01 -7.09
N SER A 669 -4.94 -0.90 -6.38
CA SER A 669 -6.05 0.06 -6.25
C SER A 669 -6.40 0.74 -7.58
N TRP A 670 -5.40 1.04 -8.42
CA TRP A 670 -5.63 1.54 -9.76
C TRP A 670 -6.42 0.51 -10.62
N LEU A 671 -6.04 -0.77 -10.55
CA LEU A 671 -6.78 -1.84 -11.23
C LEU A 671 -8.21 -1.96 -10.69
N LEU A 672 -8.39 -1.93 -9.37
CA LEU A 672 -9.72 -2.01 -8.74
C LEU A 672 -10.63 -0.88 -9.20
N TRP A 673 -10.14 0.36 -9.27
CA TRP A 673 -10.88 1.48 -9.83
C TRP A 673 -11.23 1.28 -11.29
N ASN A 674 -10.30 0.76 -12.09
CA ASN A 674 -10.55 0.43 -13.49
C ASN A 674 -11.67 -0.62 -13.63
N MET A 675 -11.66 -1.67 -12.76
CA MET A 675 -12.67 -2.73 -12.77
C MET A 675 -14.05 -2.23 -12.33
N VAL A 676 -14.10 -1.25 -11.42
CA VAL A 676 -15.33 -0.57 -11.02
C VAL A 676 -15.87 0.35 -12.12
N GLY A 677 -15.00 0.88 -12.98
CA GLY A 677 -15.34 1.81 -14.03
C GLY A 677 -15.35 3.28 -13.57
N LEU A 678 -14.59 3.60 -12.54
CA LEU A 678 -14.43 4.95 -11.99
C LEU A 678 -12.94 5.25 -11.76
N TYR A 679 -12.58 6.55 -11.65
CA TYR A 679 -11.27 6.97 -11.18
C TYR A 679 -11.40 8.22 -10.29
N PRO A 680 -10.86 8.21 -9.05
CA PRO A 680 -10.99 9.32 -8.12
C PRO A 680 -10.06 10.48 -8.47
N LEU A 681 -10.50 11.70 -8.19
CA LEU A 681 -9.63 12.86 -8.09
C LEU A 681 -9.46 13.19 -6.61
N THR A 682 -8.33 12.80 -6.03
CA THR A 682 -8.08 12.91 -4.59
C THR A 682 -8.14 14.37 -4.11
N GLY A 683 -8.71 14.60 -2.92
CA GLY A 683 -8.98 15.93 -2.39
C GLY A 683 -10.16 16.62 -3.04
N GLN A 684 -10.93 15.93 -3.90
CA GLN A 684 -12.13 16.40 -4.57
C GLN A 684 -13.25 15.38 -4.40
N THR A 685 -14.49 15.82 -4.61
CA THR A 685 -15.66 14.94 -4.60
C THR A 685 -15.90 14.26 -5.97
N THR A 686 -15.07 14.51 -6.96
CA THR A 686 -15.21 14.09 -8.35
C THR A 686 -14.59 12.71 -8.62
N PHE A 687 -15.34 11.86 -9.32
CA PHE A 687 -14.88 10.60 -9.90
C PHE A 687 -15.12 10.63 -11.41
N LEU A 688 -14.06 10.33 -12.18
CA LEU A 688 -14.13 10.24 -13.63
C LEU A 688 -14.73 8.88 -14.04
N VAL A 689 -15.69 8.89 -14.97
CA VAL A 689 -16.40 7.71 -15.43
C VAL A 689 -15.61 7.04 -16.57
N ALA A 690 -15.31 5.74 -16.39
CA ALA A 690 -14.83 4.83 -17.43
C ALA A 690 -15.93 3.81 -17.78
N SER A 691 -15.64 2.50 -17.76
CA SER A 691 -16.65 1.46 -17.91
C SER A 691 -16.35 0.24 -17.03
N PRO A 692 -17.36 -0.38 -16.39
CA PRO A 692 -17.15 -1.51 -15.48
C PRO A 692 -16.72 -2.79 -16.22
N TRP A 693 -16.08 -3.72 -15.47
CA TRP A 693 -15.61 -5.00 -16.02
C TRP A 693 -16.55 -6.17 -15.80
N PHE A 694 -17.58 -5.99 -14.96
CA PHE A 694 -18.55 -7.00 -14.58
C PHE A 694 -19.95 -6.58 -14.99
N ALA A 695 -20.81 -7.54 -15.29
CA ALA A 695 -22.21 -7.27 -15.61
C ALA A 695 -22.97 -6.65 -14.43
N ASP A 696 -22.53 -6.95 -13.22
CA ASP A 696 -22.99 -6.34 -11.98
C ASP A 696 -21.85 -6.27 -10.96
N LEU A 697 -21.85 -5.20 -10.14
CA LEU A 697 -21.01 -5.05 -8.95
C LEU A 697 -21.84 -4.42 -7.85
N THR A 698 -21.66 -4.91 -6.64
CA THR A 698 -22.17 -4.27 -5.42
C THR A 698 -21.02 -3.93 -4.51
N ILE A 699 -20.87 -2.64 -4.17
CA ILE A 699 -19.85 -2.14 -3.24
C ILE A 699 -20.55 -1.81 -1.92
N ASP A 700 -20.22 -2.54 -0.85
CA ASP A 700 -20.72 -2.27 0.50
C ASP A 700 -19.99 -1.06 1.11
N LEU A 701 -20.73 0.01 1.32
CA LEU A 701 -20.24 1.29 1.87
C LEU A 701 -20.35 1.35 3.41
N GLY A 702 -20.80 0.27 4.03
CA GLY A 702 -21.07 0.23 5.46
C GLY A 702 -22.40 0.91 5.85
N GLY A 703 -22.87 0.60 7.06
CA GLY A 703 -24.12 1.17 7.58
C GLY A 703 -25.38 0.84 6.78
N GLY A 704 -25.38 -0.25 6.03
CA GLY A 704 -26.51 -0.67 5.18
C GLY A 704 -26.61 0.10 3.86
N ARG A 705 -25.59 0.86 3.48
CA ARG A 705 -25.49 1.58 2.20
C ARG A 705 -24.68 0.77 1.20
N ALA A 706 -25.02 0.86 -0.06
CA ALA A 706 -24.28 0.23 -1.14
C ALA A 706 -24.30 1.09 -2.40
N LEU A 707 -23.25 0.98 -3.21
CA LEU A 707 -23.29 1.37 -4.62
C LEU A 707 -23.50 0.10 -5.44
N VAL A 708 -24.55 0.10 -6.25
CA VAL A 708 -24.85 -0.99 -7.19
C VAL A 708 -24.54 -0.50 -8.61
N ILE A 709 -23.73 -1.24 -9.32
CA ILE A 709 -23.34 -0.95 -10.71
C ILE A 709 -23.85 -2.10 -11.58
N THR A 710 -24.56 -1.77 -12.67
CA THR A 710 -24.99 -2.75 -13.68
C THR A 710 -24.43 -2.37 -15.06
N ALA A 711 -24.15 -3.35 -15.91
CA ALA A 711 -23.60 -3.15 -17.24
C ALA A 711 -24.30 -4.06 -18.26
N GLU A 712 -25.33 -3.54 -18.89
CA GLU A 712 -26.06 -4.22 -19.95
C GLU A 712 -25.18 -4.32 -21.22
N ASN A 713 -25.23 -5.43 -21.93
CA ASN A 713 -24.48 -5.73 -23.16
C ASN A 713 -22.94 -5.74 -22.99
N LEU A 714 -22.44 -5.93 -21.75
CA LEU A 714 -21.01 -6.10 -21.54
C LEU A 714 -20.51 -7.38 -22.21
N ALA A 715 -19.49 -7.26 -23.06
CA ALA A 715 -18.78 -8.37 -23.65
C ALA A 715 -17.28 -8.03 -23.81
N GLU A 716 -16.47 -8.95 -24.27
CA GLU A 716 -15.03 -8.73 -24.46
C GLU A 716 -14.75 -7.59 -25.45
N ASP A 717 -15.57 -7.48 -26.50
CA ASP A 717 -15.53 -6.43 -27.52
C ASP A 717 -16.62 -5.36 -27.37
N SER A 718 -17.43 -5.40 -26.30
CA SER A 718 -18.55 -4.49 -26.04
C SER A 718 -18.38 -3.86 -24.66
N TYR A 719 -17.65 -2.74 -24.61
CA TYR A 719 -17.28 -2.06 -23.37
C TYR A 719 -17.33 -0.52 -23.45
N TYR A 720 -17.64 0.06 -24.59
CA TYR A 720 -17.87 1.50 -24.72
C TYR A 720 -19.23 1.88 -24.16
N VAL A 721 -19.27 2.93 -23.35
CA VAL A 721 -20.53 3.42 -22.78
C VAL A 721 -21.41 4.00 -23.87
N GLN A 722 -22.63 3.51 -23.99
CA GLN A 722 -23.67 4.03 -24.90
C GLN A 722 -24.62 4.98 -24.18
N SER A 723 -24.93 4.67 -22.93
CA SER A 723 -25.71 5.52 -22.02
C SER A 723 -25.41 5.14 -20.58
N LEU A 724 -25.68 6.08 -19.66
CA LEU A 724 -25.57 5.90 -18.22
C LEU A 724 -26.84 6.46 -17.56
N ALA A 725 -27.34 5.78 -16.54
CA ALA A 725 -28.27 6.33 -15.58
C ALA A 725 -27.66 6.28 -14.18
N VAL A 726 -27.83 7.35 -13.41
CA VAL A 726 -27.41 7.42 -12.00
C VAL A 726 -28.67 7.58 -11.16
N ASN A 727 -28.87 6.67 -10.21
CA ASN A 727 -30.08 6.61 -9.37
C ASN A 727 -31.38 6.60 -10.19
N GLY A 728 -31.38 5.89 -11.32
CA GLY A 728 -32.52 5.77 -12.24
C GLY A 728 -32.77 7.01 -13.10
N VAL A 729 -31.92 8.04 -13.05
CA VAL A 729 -32.02 9.26 -13.85
C VAL A 729 -31.00 9.22 -14.99
N PRO A 730 -31.39 9.47 -16.26
CA PRO A 730 -30.44 9.59 -17.35
C PRO A 730 -29.31 10.57 -17.01
N TRP A 731 -28.07 10.17 -17.30
CA TRP A 731 -26.85 10.90 -16.94
C TRP A 731 -26.03 11.18 -18.20
N ASP A 732 -25.68 12.42 -18.41
CA ASP A 732 -24.96 12.87 -19.62
C ASP A 732 -23.57 13.43 -19.32
N LYS A 733 -23.04 13.21 -18.11
CA LYS A 733 -21.73 13.69 -17.68
C LYS A 733 -20.73 12.53 -17.60
N ALA A 734 -19.50 12.73 -18.05
CA ALA A 734 -18.41 11.76 -17.93
C ALA A 734 -17.79 11.73 -16.51
N TRP A 735 -18.53 12.12 -15.50
CA TRP A 735 -18.12 12.15 -14.09
C TRP A 735 -19.32 12.07 -13.16
N VAL A 736 -19.07 11.63 -11.93
CA VAL A 736 -20.03 11.66 -10.81
C VAL A 736 -19.37 12.29 -9.60
N ALA A 737 -20.18 12.87 -8.71
CA ALA A 737 -19.71 13.36 -7.42
C ALA A 737 -19.87 12.30 -6.32
N TRP A 738 -19.15 12.48 -5.22
CA TRP A 738 -19.28 11.67 -4.01
C TRP A 738 -20.75 11.60 -3.54
N GLU A 739 -21.44 12.72 -3.59
CA GLU A 739 -22.83 12.85 -3.17
C GLU A 739 -23.80 12.05 -4.04
N ASP A 740 -23.46 11.83 -5.31
CA ASP A 740 -24.34 11.16 -6.27
C ASP A 740 -24.45 9.65 -5.99
N VAL A 741 -23.34 9.01 -5.56
CA VAL A 741 -23.26 7.54 -5.55
C VAL A 741 -22.67 6.92 -4.28
N PHE A 742 -21.85 7.66 -3.50
CA PHE A 742 -21.16 7.12 -2.32
C PHE A 742 -21.73 7.60 -0.99
N ALA A 743 -22.07 8.90 -0.86
CA ALA A 743 -22.47 9.47 0.42
C ALA A 743 -23.69 8.77 1.05
N SER A 744 -24.68 8.44 0.25
CA SER A 744 -25.89 7.72 0.68
C SER A 744 -26.05 6.34 0.06
N GLY A 745 -25.08 5.92 -0.75
CA GLY A 745 -25.21 4.82 -1.67
C GLY A 745 -25.95 5.25 -2.93
N GLY A 746 -26.07 4.36 -3.91
CA GLY A 746 -26.74 4.70 -5.17
C GLY A 746 -26.69 3.57 -6.20
N THR A 747 -27.11 3.90 -7.42
CA THR A 747 -27.00 3.00 -8.57
C THR A 747 -26.33 3.68 -9.75
N MET A 748 -25.59 2.91 -10.53
CA MET A 748 -25.06 3.31 -11.83
C MET A 748 -25.41 2.23 -12.84
N ASP A 749 -26.28 2.54 -13.79
CA ASP A 749 -26.78 1.58 -14.77
C ASP A 749 -26.21 1.95 -16.15
N PHE A 750 -25.23 1.15 -16.58
CA PHE A 750 -24.55 1.32 -17.86
C PHE A 750 -25.23 0.50 -18.96
N VAL A 751 -25.36 1.06 -20.15
CA VAL A 751 -25.57 0.31 -21.40
C VAL A 751 -24.27 0.42 -22.20
N LEU A 752 -23.70 -0.71 -22.56
CA LEU A 752 -22.43 -0.79 -23.25
C LEU A 752 -22.61 -1.24 -24.71
N GLY A 753 -21.62 -0.97 -25.55
CA GLY A 753 -21.61 -1.36 -26.95
C GLY A 753 -20.18 -1.53 -27.50
N PRO A 754 -20.02 -2.13 -28.70
CA PRO A 754 -18.71 -2.38 -29.30
C PRO A 754 -18.06 -1.13 -29.92
N GLU A 755 -18.83 -0.11 -30.21
CA GLU A 755 -18.35 1.11 -30.84
C GLU A 755 -18.50 2.33 -29.90
N PRO A 756 -17.58 3.31 -29.99
CA PRO A 756 -17.72 4.57 -29.27
C PRO A 756 -19.06 5.27 -29.54
N ALA A 757 -19.64 5.88 -28.51
CA ALA A 757 -20.84 6.69 -28.62
C ALA A 757 -20.64 8.07 -27.97
N ASP A 758 -21.28 9.08 -28.54
CA ASP A 758 -21.29 10.45 -28.01
C ASP A 758 -22.46 10.61 -27.01
N TRP A 759 -22.30 9.99 -25.85
CA TRP A 759 -23.31 9.96 -24.80
C TRP A 759 -23.09 11.04 -23.73
N ALA A 760 -21.81 11.40 -23.46
CA ALA A 760 -21.43 12.34 -22.41
C ALA A 760 -21.39 13.78 -22.97
N THR A 761 -22.56 14.32 -23.23
CA THR A 761 -22.76 15.66 -23.86
C THR A 761 -23.00 16.79 -22.85
N GLY A 762 -23.05 16.46 -21.56
CA GLY A 762 -23.27 17.39 -20.46
C GLY A 762 -22.02 18.17 -20.03
N GLU A 763 -22.02 18.64 -18.80
CA GLU A 763 -20.92 19.40 -18.23
C GLU A 763 -19.64 18.56 -18.12
N LEU A 764 -18.50 19.17 -18.48
CA LEU A 764 -17.17 18.58 -18.27
C LEU A 764 -16.88 18.41 -16.76
N PRO A 765 -15.95 17.53 -16.38
CA PRO A 765 -15.56 17.38 -14.98
C PRO A 765 -15.13 18.72 -14.36
N PRO A 766 -15.44 18.95 -13.08
CA PRO A 766 -15.04 20.17 -12.38
C PRO A 766 -13.52 20.37 -12.37
N SER A 767 -13.11 21.63 -12.47
CA SER A 767 -11.72 22.05 -12.33
C SER A 767 -11.63 23.21 -11.32
N PRO A 768 -11.69 22.90 -10.01
CA PRO A 768 -12.04 23.89 -8.97
C PRO A 768 -11.01 25.02 -8.78
N ALA A 769 -9.74 24.80 -9.15
CA ALA A 769 -8.72 25.84 -9.08
C ALA A 769 -8.63 26.69 -10.36
N SER A 770 -9.32 26.30 -11.44
CA SER A 770 -9.39 27.13 -12.65
C SER A 770 -10.23 28.37 -12.42
N GLU A 771 -9.86 29.47 -13.05
CA GLU A 771 -10.70 30.64 -13.06
C GLU A 771 -11.92 30.36 -13.94
N THR A 772 -13.12 30.57 -13.40
CA THR A 772 -14.32 30.59 -14.21
C THR A 772 -14.23 31.86 -15.09
N GLY A 773 -14.05 31.66 -16.39
CA GLY A 773 -14.07 32.73 -17.39
C GLY A 773 -15.43 33.40 -17.50
#